data_33fefc16a2cfa0d50f5183770aadba95
#
_entry.id   33fefc16a2cfa0d50f5183770aadba95
#
_cell.length_a   1.000
_cell.length_b   1.000
_cell.length_c   1.000
_cell.angle_alpha   90.00
_cell.angle_beta   90.00
_cell.angle_gamma   90.00
#
_symmetry.space_group_name_H-M   'P 1'
#
loop_
_entity.id
_entity.type
_entity.pdbx_description
1 polymer ?
#
loop_
_entity_poly.entity_id
_entity_poly.type
_entity_poly.pdbx_seq_one_letter_code
_entity_poly.pdbx_strand_id
1 'polypeptide(L)'
;MNFRIAIISLCVCFFCAHATAADKDSGGKDVGRLIALLADENFKVREDAARDLWKLGNSALPSLMSAANDVDPEKSVRARDIARRIELGITPETDPVVIELTDRYASAPPEEKSSILGKLKNLRAWRQVLKLFAMNTSAALRAELEEAVEGVALMAAREAIVAGDIPSAREYLELGAIDDAGRLAHADFLRSQGLLDEELKKFAALRAKSDAMKSSGEEMKKTQGGSSRPWEFALNRAAGNTRAAADIANGSGHLNSAALMSALEGDPLPWLEQMKKTSDKNRFTASYADAAAHAWKGEILDDAKLEVFTKALNSNSAVDRDNALNALQALGRFDLAEAAMIQAHPLIAFQHFDAIERSADAMRALGLKEDASDASAWVAGLLTELESENLEDQREPSTAMERLAALAYFNERRGLDDRNDSIFMEALSLISEKNPELFIRIVSNFFGRGEVPYQAPDLAWRMASKWAWQLPQRSEALVTAVLGDEDVVSEWWEWLGELDPESGPAARCEAMLVIFKVRNDTDRTREKTIERVWQSIFAAPENGRTRLLARMLTMAIASNDLGNILKAVEHLPEKTRDAIPWESRMIWLSAAMRWDQAATLILSQINDASDSTQEPSAEIHAYAAACLHRAGRSKEAAKHDRLANQLALGDASACSNIANAYAFGDDFQRAGEWWQRALIYADPESDQTDMAMFVKSWADDLLERSDWAKAAAAFEVLGSLVVASEPRWQPTTQFSRTRLHADMSRALAKLKTDRKSAIELLGRCQQNAISDGSLADYFLPAVRKAGLQSEHDHWFRASWDYLRGEIEKFPNDDQLRNTAAWFASRSMRELDAAEKDITSALSHNPDQAAYLDTMAEIQFAKGNRAKAIEWSDRAMQLAPADDQIRRQSARFRSGTFPTK
;
A
#
# COMPACT_ATOMS: atom_id res chain seq x y z
N MET A 1 -12.90 12.97 49.48
CA MET A 1 -12.96 13.60 48.12
C MET A 1 -13.83 12.81 47.15
N ASN A 2 -14.54 11.77 47.61
CA ASN A 2 -15.35 10.87 46.75
C ASN A 2 -16.88 11.06 46.90
N PHE A 3 -17.36 12.17 47.48
CA PHE A 3 -18.80 12.39 47.66
C PHE A 3 -19.37 13.58 46.84
N ARG A 4 -18.51 14.36 46.15
CA ARG A 4 -18.95 15.49 45.32
C ARG A 4 -19.08 15.15 43.80
N ILE A 5 -18.52 14.04 43.33
CA ILE A 5 -18.60 13.60 41.92
C ILE A 5 -19.88 12.82 41.64
N ALA A 6 -20.46 12.13 42.64
CA ALA A 6 -21.71 11.39 42.54
C ALA A 6 -22.96 12.27 42.41
N ILE A 7 -22.92 13.51 42.91
CA ILE A 7 -24.07 14.43 42.86
C ILE A 7 -24.14 15.17 41.53
N ILE A 8 -23.01 15.40 40.87
CA ILE A 8 -22.99 16.07 39.56
C ILE A 8 -23.44 15.11 38.45
N SER A 9 -23.09 13.82 38.48
CA SER A 9 -23.58 12.80 37.53
C SER A 9 -25.10 12.53 37.70
N LEU A 10 -25.67 12.65 38.89
CA LEU A 10 -27.10 12.43 39.11
C LEU A 10 -27.94 13.62 38.63
N CYS A 11 -27.41 14.85 38.68
CA CYS A 11 -28.11 16.05 38.21
C CYS A 11 -28.16 16.16 36.69
N VAL A 12 -27.14 15.68 35.98
CA VAL A 12 -27.13 15.71 34.51
C VAL A 12 -28.08 14.66 33.91
N CYS A 13 -28.22 13.49 34.54
CA CYS A 13 -29.20 12.48 34.08
C CYS A 13 -30.67 12.84 34.40
N PHE A 14 -30.89 13.65 35.46
CA PHE A 14 -32.27 14.08 35.79
C PHE A 14 -32.75 15.27 34.97
N PHE A 15 -31.84 16.08 34.41
CA PHE A 15 -32.20 17.18 33.51
C PHE A 15 -32.47 16.72 32.07
N CYS A 16 -31.82 15.64 31.59
CA CYS A 16 -32.11 15.07 30.26
C CYS A 16 -33.38 14.21 30.24
N ALA A 17 -33.83 13.65 31.35
CA ALA A 17 -35.01 12.82 31.37
C ALA A 17 -36.32 13.60 31.56
N HIS A 18 -36.29 14.88 31.97
CA HIS A 18 -37.48 15.73 32.09
C HIS A 18 -37.68 16.69 30.91
N ALA A 19 -36.69 16.86 30.02
CA ALA A 19 -36.85 17.70 28.84
C ALA A 19 -37.56 16.99 27.66
N THR A 20 -37.70 15.64 27.70
CA THR A 20 -38.29 14.89 26.59
C THR A 20 -39.77 14.50 26.79
N ALA A 21 -40.38 14.77 27.93
CA ALA A 21 -41.78 14.43 28.22
C ALA A 21 -42.73 15.63 28.27
N ALA A 22 -42.22 16.86 28.38
CA ALA A 22 -43.07 18.05 28.53
C ALA A 22 -43.29 18.85 27.21
N ASP A 23 -42.49 18.56 26.16
CA ASP A 23 -42.48 19.43 24.98
C ASP A 23 -43.26 18.87 23.75
N LYS A 24 -43.80 17.66 23.84
CA LYS A 24 -44.60 17.12 22.74
C LYS A 24 -46.02 17.64 22.62
N ASP A 25 -46.56 18.26 23.63
CA ASP A 25 -47.96 18.72 23.61
C ASP A 25 -48.09 20.24 23.51
N SER A 26 -47.06 21.01 23.89
CA SER A 26 -47.01 22.46 23.74
C SER A 26 -46.61 22.92 22.34
N GLY A 27 -45.68 22.21 21.68
CA GLY A 27 -45.20 22.53 20.35
C GLY A 27 -46.27 22.39 19.24
N GLY A 28 -47.16 21.39 19.37
CA GLY A 28 -48.23 21.20 18.40
C GLY A 28 -49.34 22.26 18.44
N LYS A 29 -49.60 22.79 19.63
CA LYS A 29 -50.57 23.89 19.81
C LYS A 29 -50.00 25.23 19.32
N ASP A 30 -48.73 25.46 19.47
CA ASP A 30 -48.06 26.66 19.04
C ASP A 30 -47.91 26.71 17.51
N VAL A 31 -47.53 25.60 16.86
CA VAL A 31 -47.47 25.50 15.37
C VAL A 31 -48.83 25.73 14.75
N GLY A 32 -49.92 25.12 15.27
CA GLY A 32 -51.27 25.35 14.77
C GLY A 32 -51.72 26.79 14.89
N ARG A 33 -51.39 27.50 15.97
CA ARG A 33 -51.63 28.91 16.15
C ARG A 33 -50.86 29.77 15.12
N LEU A 34 -49.57 29.49 14.94
CA LEU A 34 -48.75 30.24 13.97
C LEU A 34 -49.25 30.03 12.54
N ILE A 35 -49.73 28.83 12.17
CA ILE A 35 -50.32 28.56 10.87
C ILE A 35 -51.62 29.37 10.70
N ALA A 36 -52.44 29.49 11.72
CA ALA A 36 -53.66 30.32 11.64
C ALA A 36 -53.33 31.79 11.40
N LEU A 37 -52.25 32.30 12.00
CA LEU A 37 -51.76 33.68 11.83
C LEU A 37 -51.17 33.98 10.44
N LEU A 38 -50.92 32.98 9.59
CA LEU A 38 -50.47 33.22 8.20
C LEU A 38 -51.55 33.92 7.34
N ALA A 39 -52.81 33.86 7.76
CA ALA A 39 -53.92 34.55 7.07
C ALA A 39 -54.44 35.74 7.86
N ASP A 40 -53.70 36.23 8.87
CA ASP A 40 -54.11 37.43 9.66
C ASP A 40 -54.26 38.69 8.76
N GLU A 41 -55.20 39.56 9.07
CA GLU A 41 -55.39 40.81 8.31
C GLU A 41 -54.17 41.75 8.37
N ASN A 42 -53.41 41.66 9.51
CA ASN A 42 -52.25 42.49 9.72
C ASN A 42 -51.01 41.87 9.06
N PHE A 43 -50.44 42.54 8.10
CA PHE A 43 -49.22 42.10 7.38
C PHE A 43 -48.06 41.74 8.33
N LYS A 44 -47.83 42.55 9.38
CA LYS A 44 -46.73 42.30 10.32
C LYS A 44 -46.94 40.99 11.11
N VAL A 45 -48.16 40.71 11.49
CA VAL A 45 -48.49 39.45 12.19
C VAL A 45 -48.23 38.26 11.26
N ARG A 46 -48.59 38.34 9.98
CA ARG A 46 -48.31 37.28 9.00
C ARG A 46 -46.80 37.04 8.83
N GLU A 47 -46.02 38.13 8.72
CA GLU A 47 -44.57 38.00 8.56
C GLU A 47 -43.88 37.45 9.80
N ASP A 48 -44.28 37.83 10.98
CA ASP A 48 -43.73 37.32 12.24
C ASP A 48 -44.10 35.84 12.40
N ALA A 49 -45.33 35.42 12.12
CA ALA A 49 -45.74 34.03 12.13
C ALA A 49 -45.01 33.19 11.10
N ALA A 50 -44.81 33.71 9.88
CA ALA A 50 -44.05 33.03 8.83
C ALA A 50 -42.59 32.82 9.28
N ARG A 51 -41.95 33.86 9.87
CA ARG A 51 -40.58 33.77 10.38
C ARG A 51 -40.44 32.74 11.53
N ASP A 52 -41.40 32.74 12.44
CA ASP A 52 -41.37 31.80 13.58
C ASP A 52 -41.61 30.36 13.12
N LEU A 53 -42.53 30.09 12.18
CA LEU A 53 -42.70 28.80 11.56
C LEU A 53 -41.42 28.35 10.83
N TRP A 54 -40.76 29.24 10.11
CA TRP A 54 -39.51 28.96 9.43
C TRP A 54 -38.39 28.60 10.40
N LYS A 55 -38.25 29.29 11.54
CA LYS A 55 -37.31 28.96 12.61
C LYS A 55 -37.58 27.59 13.26
N LEU A 56 -38.85 27.18 13.32
CA LEU A 56 -39.23 25.85 13.84
C LEU A 56 -38.77 24.70 12.91
N GLY A 57 -38.44 24.99 11.67
CA GLY A 57 -37.88 24.02 10.72
C GLY A 57 -38.73 22.76 10.55
N ASN A 58 -38.09 21.60 10.52
CA ASN A 58 -38.74 20.30 10.26
C ASN A 58 -39.92 19.98 11.20
N SER A 59 -39.97 20.53 12.39
CA SER A 59 -41.07 20.32 13.33
C SER A 59 -42.39 20.96 12.86
N ALA A 60 -42.34 22.05 12.09
CA ALA A 60 -43.50 22.72 11.51
C ALA A 60 -43.93 22.10 10.15
N LEU A 61 -43.04 21.34 9.47
CA LEU A 61 -43.23 20.88 8.10
C LEU A 61 -44.52 20.08 7.87
N PRO A 62 -44.92 19.06 8.70
CA PRO A 62 -46.16 18.32 8.48
C PRO A 62 -47.40 19.23 8.51
N SER A 63 -47.44 20.19 9.42
CA SER A 63 -48.53 21.17 9.54
C SER A 63 -48.56 22.19 8.41
N LEU A 64 -47.38 22.62 7.95
CA LEU A 64 -47.22 23.51 6.79
C LEU A 64 -47.68 22.80 5.50
N MET A 65 -47.32 21.52 5.30
CA MET A 65 -47.79 20.75 4.14
C MET A 65 -49.34 20.56 4.12
N SER A 66 -49.95 20.40 5.29
CA SER A 66 -51.40 20.41 5.41
C SER A 66 -52.00 21.77 5.04
N ALA A 67 -51.44 22.87 5.57
CA ALA A 67 -51.88 24.25 5.30
C ALA A 67 -51.63 24.70 3.85
N ALA A 68 -50.64 24.08 3.15
CA ALA A 68 -50.36 24.33 1.73
C ALA A 68 -51.54 23.99 0.80
N ASN A 69 -52.53 23.19 1.30
CA ASN A 69 -53.76 22.85 0.61
C ASN A 69 -55.02 23.52 1.23
N ASP A 70 -54.79 24.53 2.03
CA ASP A 70 -55.92 25.29 2.66
C ASP A 70 -56.72 26.05 1.60
N VAL A 71 -58.00 26.30 1.92
CA VAL A 71 -58.94 27.05 1.04
C VAL A 71 -58.57 28.52 0.97
N ASP A 72 -57.93 29.05 2.02
CA ASP A 72 -57.41 30.43 2.05
C ASP A 72 -56.17 30.56 1.16
N PRO A 73 -56.22 31.36 0.08
CA PRO A 73 -55.09 31.45 -0.86
C PRO A 73 -53.81 32.04 -0.23
N GLU A 74 -53.92 33.03 0.67
CA GLU A 74 -52.80 33.67 1.33
C GLU A 74 -52.07 32.72 2.25
N LYS A 75 -52.83 31.98 3.05
CA LYS A 75 -52.35 30.93 3.94
C LYS A 75 -51.66 29.79 3.17
N SER A 76 -52.32 29.31 2.09
CA SER A 76 -51.82 28.26 1.24
C SER A 76 -50.52 28.61 0.55
N VAL A 77 -50.40 29.82 -0.02
CA VAL A 77 -49.16 30.29 -0.69
C VAL A 77 -48.01 30.41 0.32
N ARG A 78 -48.24 31.05 1.47
CA ARG A 78 -47.23 31.27 2.49
C ARG A 78 -46.76 29.91 3.11
N ALA A 79 -47.72 29.06 3.42
CA ALA A 79 -47.38 27.74 3.95
C ALA A 79 -46.50 26.93 2.97
N ARG A 80 -46.82 27.02 1.68
CA ARG A 80 -46.08 26.34 0.61
C ARG A 80 -44.67 26.91 0.46
N ASP A 81 -44.51 28.23 0.51
CA ASP A 81 -43.19 28.89 0.42
C ASP A 81 -42.32 28.53 1.62
N ILE A 82 -42.87 28.57 2.85
CA ILE A 82 -42.11 28.20 4.06
C ILE A 82 -41.75 26.69 4.04
N ALA A 83 -42.67 25.83 3.67
CA ALA A 83 -42.43 24.39 3.58
C ALA A 83 -41.30 24.10 2.57
N ARG A 84 -41.34 24.71 1.39
CA ARG A 84 -40.28 24.59 0.38
C ARG A 84 -38.92 25.04 0.89
N ARG A 85 -38.84 26.15 1.60
CA ARG A 85 -37.57 26.65 2.18
C ARG A 85 -37.03 25.66 3.21
N ILE A 86 -37.88 25.15 4.09
CA ILE A 86 -37.50 24.12 5.07
C ILE A 86 -37.02 22.84 4.38
N GLU A 87 -37.76 22.34 3.38
CA GLU A 87 -37.36 21.15 2.61
C GLU A 87 -36.02 21.31 1.93
N LEU A 88 -35.69 22.48 1.43
CA LEU A 88 -34.39 22.83 0.84
C LEU A 88 -33.30 23.08 1.88
N GLY A 89 -33.64 23.02 3.17
CA GLY A 89 -32.67 23.29 4.24
C GLY A 89 -32.24 24.76 4.34
N ILE A 90 -33.09 25.69 3.84
CA ILE A 90 -32.85 27.12 3.96
C ILE A 90 -33.37 27.58 5.32
N THR A 91 -32.49 28.20 6.10
CA THR A 91 -32.81 28.78 7.42
C THR A 91 -32.81 30.32 7.33
N PRO A 92 -33.36 31.04 8.30
CA PRO A 92 -33.27 32.50 8.34
C PRO A 92 -31.86 33.08 8.32
N GLU A 93 -30.85 32.26 8.72
CA GLU A 93 -29.46 32.62 8.77
C GLU A 93 -28.70 32.22 7.49
N THR A 94 -29.35 31.57 6.52
CA THR A 94 -28.73 31.20 5.23
C THR A 94 -28.34 32.45 4.45
N ASP A 95 -27.13 32.41 3.84
CA ASP A 95 -26.62 33.54 3.02
C ASP A 95 -27.66 33.94 1.97
N PRO A 96 -27.98 35.24 1.87
CA PRO A 96 -28.93 35.76 0.88
C PRO A 96 -28.64 35.34 -0.56
N VAL A 97 -27.35 35.21 -0.93
CA VAL A 97 -26.94 34.76 -2.26
C VAL A 97 -27.36 33.31 -2.51
N VAL A 98 -27.25 32.44 -1.49
CA VAL A 98 -27.71 31.05 -1.56
C VAL A 98 -29.21 30.98 -1.72
N ILE A 99 -29.98 31.81 -0.98
CA ILE A 99 -31.44 31.89 -1.10
C ILE A 99 -31.83 32.34 -2.52
N GLU A 100 -31.23 33.42 -3.05
CA GLU A 100 -31.49 33.93 -4.39
C GLU A 100 -31.24 32.86 -5.47
N LEU A 101 -30.07 32.19 -5.42
CA LEU A 101 -29.72 31.14 -6.37
C LEU A 101 -30.70 29.94 -6.30
N THR A 102 -31.12 29.58 -5.11
CA THR A 102 -32.08 28.46 -4.89
C THR A 102 -33.46 28.81 -5.43
N ASP A 103 -33.95 30.05 -5.22
CA ASP A 103 -35.24 30.50 -5.73
C ASP A 103 -35.22 30.59 -7.25
N ARG A 104 -34.14 31.04 -7.86
CA ARG A 104 -33.96 31.12 -9.31
C ARG A 104 -33.90 29.73 -9.97
N TYR A 105 -33.34 28.73 -9.29
CA TYR A 105 -33.23 27.35 -9.81
C TYR A 105 -34.59 26.78 -10.28
N ALA A 106 -35.68 27.08 -9.58
CA ALA A 106 -37.01 26.53 -9.89
C ALA A 106 -37.49 26.87 -11.29
N SER A 107 -37.23 28.11 -11.75
CA SER A 107 -37.68 28.63 -13.04
C SER A 107 -36.60 28.59 -14.12
N ALA A 108 -35.36 28.24 -13.80
CA ALA A 108 -34.22 28.24 -14.69
C ALA A 108 -34.30 27.14 -15.77
N PRO A 109 -33.86 27.43 -17.01
CA PRO A 109 -33.67 26.41 -18.04
C PRO A 109 -32.52 25.44 -17.66
N PRO A 110 -32.42 24.24 -18.28
CA PRO A 110 -31.45 23.19 -17.91
C PRO A 110 -30.00 23.67 -17.83
N GLU A 111 -29.55 24.42 -18.84
CA GLU A 111 -28.16 24.99 -18.91
C GLU A 111 -27.87 25.91 -17.74
N GLU A 112 -28.84 26.72 -17.34
CA GLU A 112 -28.72 27.64 -16.23
C GLU A 112 -28.76 26.90 -14.88
N LYS A 113 -29.50 25.79 -14.77
CA LYS A 113 -29.55 24.94 -13.58
C LYS A 113 -28.18 24.38 -13.24
N SER A 114 -27.42 23.89 -14.22
CA SER A 114 -26.05 23.40 -14.02
C SER A 114 -25.15 24.53 -13.48
N SER A 115 -25.23 25.72 -14.06
CA SER A 115 -24.47 26.91 -13.58
C SER A 115 -24.85 27.30 -12.15
N ILE A 116 -26.13 27.22 -11.79
CA ILE A 116 -26.57 27.53 -10.42
C ILE A 116 -26.05 26.53 -9.43
N LEU A 117 -26.12 25.21 -9.76
CA LEU A 117 -25.54 24.16 -8.88
C LEU A 117 -24.04 24.34 -8.70
N GLY A 118 -23.29 24.67 -9.76
CA GLY A 118 -21.87 24.99 -9.68
C GLY A 118 -21.56 26.18 -8.76
N LYS A 119 -22.38 27.27 -8.84
CA LYS A 119 -22.24 28.42 -7.92
C LYS A 119 -22.55 28.06 -6.48
N LEU A 120 -23.60 27.29 -6.23
CA LEU A 120 -23.94 26.78 -4.89
C LEU A 120 -22.86 25.85 -4.34
N LYS A 121 -22.25 25.01 -5.20
CA LYS A 121 -21.09 24.17 -4.85
C LYS A 121 -19.90 25.04 -4.38
N ASN A 122 -19.58 26.09 -5.11
CA ASN A 122 -18.50 27.02 -4.74
C ASN A 122 -18.77 27.77 -3.42
N LEU A 123 -20.04 27.99 -3.09
CA LEU A 123 -20.48 28.60 -1.81
C LEU A 123 -20.60 27.54 -0.69
N ARG A 124 -20.24 26.28 -0.94
CA ARG A 124 -20.40 25.15 -0.02
C ARG A 124 -21.83 24.98 0.51
N ALA A 125 -22.81 25.38 -0.27
CA ALA A 125 -24.24 25.21 0.04
C ALA A 125 -24.69 23.77 -0.28
N TRP A 126 -24.00 22.78 0.33
CA TRP A 126 -24.07 21.35 0.00
C TRP A 126 -25.47 20.79 0.05
N ARG A 127 -26.23 21.12 1.10
CA ARG A 127 -27.60 20.65 1.29
C ARG A 127 -28.50 21.12 0.16
N GLN A 128 -28.38 22.41 -0.25
CA GLN A 128 -29.16 22.98 -1.34
C GLN A 128 -28.83 22.31 -2.67
N VAL A 129 -27.53 22.11 -2.96
CA VAL A 129 -27.09 21.40 -4.18
C VAL A 129 -27.72 20.01 -4.27
N LEU A 130 -27.60 19.19 -3.24
CA LEU A 130 -28.08 17.81 -3.23
C LEU A 130 -29.61 17.74 -3.28
N LYS A 131 -30.32 18.57 -2.52
CA LYS A 131 -31.80 18.61 -2.53
C LYS A 131 -32.37 19.14 -3.84
N LEU A 132 -31.81 20.18 -4.44
CA LEU A 132 -32.20 20.67 -5.75
C LEU A 132 -32.00 19.63 -6.84
N PHE A 133 -30.88 18.90 -6.78
CA PHE A 133 -30.62 17.79 -7.69
C PHE A 133 -31.65 16.64 -7.52
N ALA A 134 -31.90 16.24 -6.28
CA ALA A 134 -32.85 15.18 -5.96
C ALA A 134 -34.31 15.49 -6.39
N MET A 135 -34.71 16.78 -6.41
CA MET A 135 -36.02 17.23 -6.81
C MET A 135 -36.28 17.12 -8.32
N ASN A 136 -35.26 16.92 -9.16
CA ASN A 136 -35.45 16.75 -10.59
C ASN A 136 -36.02 15.39 -10.90
N THR A 137 -37.22 15.36 -11.49
CA THR A 137 -37.92 14.11 -11.83
C THR A 137 -37.54 13.52 -13.18
N SER A 138 -37.01 14.35 -14.09
CA SER A 138 -36.59 13.93 -15.43
C SER A 138 -35.23 13.22 -15.38
N ALA A 139 -35.17 11.98 -15.88
CA ALA A 139 -33.92 11.23 -15.97
C ALA A 139 -32.89 11.90 -16.90
N ALA A 140 -33.36 12.50 -18.01
CA ALA A 140 -32.48 13.22 -18.95
C ALA A 140 -31.85 14.45 -18.27
N LEU A 141 -32.64 15.23 -17.55
CA LEU A 141 -32.10 16.40 -16.84
C LEU A 141 -31.15 16.00 -15.71
N ARG A 142 -31.40 14.88 -15.00
CA ARG A 142 -30.45 14.39 -14.00
C ARG A 142 -29.11 14.04 -14.62
N ALA A 143 -29.09 13.33 -15.75
CA ALA A 143 -27.85 12.99 -16.44
C ALA A 143 -27.06 14.25 -16.87
N GLU A 144 -27.74 15.32 -17.31
CA GLU A 144 -27.09 16.60 -17.63
C GLU A 144 -26.50 17.31 -16.41
N LEU A 145 -27.09 17.13 -15.24
CA LEU A 145 -26.69 17.78 -14.00
C LEU A 145 -25.71 16.95 -13.15
N GLU A 146 -25.48 15.68 -13.52
CA GLU A 146 -24.70 14.72 -12.73
C GLU A 146 -23.26 15.23 -12.51
N GLU A 147 -22.62 15.74 -13.54
CA GLU A 147 -21.27 16.31 -13.45
C GLU A 147 -21.17 17.47 -12.45
N ALA A 148 -22.20 18.31 -12.36
CA ALA A 148 -22.21 19.44 -11.43
C ALA A 148 -22.30 19.04 -9.97
N VAL A 149 -22.82 17.84 -9.67
CA VAL A 149 -23.02 17.32 -8.31
C VAL A 149 -22.07 16.17 -7.96
N GLU A 150 -21.24 15.74 -8.91
CA GLU A 150 -20.27 14.68 -8.69
C GLU A 150 -19.35 15.02 -7.50
N GLY A 151 -19.19 14.05 -6.60
CA GLY A 151 -18.37 14.19 -5.39
C GLY A 151 -18.97 15.06 -4.28
N VAL A 152 -20.02 15.86 -4.54
CA VAL A 152 -20.59 16.80 -3.55
C VAL A 152 -21.06 16.10 -2.28
N ALA A 153 -21.73 14.98 -2.41
CA ALA A 153 -22.26 14.26 -1.25
C ALA A 153 -21.15 13.71 -0.34
N LEU A 154 -20.09 13.18 -0.92
CA LEU A 154 -18.93 12.66 -0.18
C LEU A 154 -18.15 13.80 0.50
N MET A 155 -17.92 14.90 -0.23
CA MET A 155 -17.25 16.09 0.30
C MET A 155 -18.03 16.68 1.48
N ALA A 156 -19.34 16.89 1.30
CA ALA A 156 -20.22 17.41 2.35
C ALA A 156 -20.28 16.48 3.58
N ALA A 157 -20.33 15.18 3.35
CA ALA A 157 -20.32 14.18 4.43
C ALA A 157 -18.99 14.19 5.20
N ARG A 158 -17.84 14.27 4.52
CA ARG A 158 -16.51 14.35 5.17
C ARG A 158 -16.41 15.60 6.04
N GLU A 159 -16.81 16.76 5.54
CA GLU A 159 -16.82 17.99 6.33
C GLU A 159 -17.73 17.89 7.56
N ALA A 160 -18.94 17.35 7.41
CA ALA A 160 -19.87 17.15 8.51
C ALA A 160 -19.34 16.14 9.54
N ILE A 161 -18.68 15.06 9.12
CA ILE A 161 -18.06 14.07 10.01
C ILE A 161 -16.98 14.73 10.88
N VAL A 162 -16.08 15.50 10.27
CA VAL A 162 -15.00 16.19 11.01
C VAL A 162 -15.57 17.25 11.95
N ALA A 163 -16.62 17.96 11.54
CA ALA A 163 -17.35 18.91 12.40
C ALA A 163 -18.16 18.22 13.52
N GLY A 164 -18.32 16.90 13.49
CA GLY A 164 -19.13 16.14 14.46
C GLY A 164 -20.64 16.21 14.19
N ASP A 165 -21.05 16.76 13.04
CA ASP A 165 -22.46 16.82 12.60
C ASP A 165 -22.86 15.53 11.89
N ILE A 166 -22.98 14.46 12.68
CA ILE A 166 -23.31 13.12 12.19
C ILE A 166 -24.69 13.06 11.51
N PRO A 167 -25.75 13.78 11.99
CA PRO A 167 -27.03 13.82 11.29
C PRO A 167 -26.93 14.37 9.86
N SER A 168 -26.21 15.48 9.68
CA SER A 168 -26.02 16.08 8.35
C SER A 168 -25.17 15.19 7.45
N ALA A 169 -24.11 14.55 7.98
CA ALA A 169 -23.31 13.60 7.23
C ALA A 169 -24.16 12.44 6.68
N ARG A 170 -25.05 11.89 7.51
CA ARG A 170 -25.98 10.84 7.11
C ARG A 170 -26.96 11.32 6.03
N GLU A 171 -27.55 12.52 6.18
CA GLU A 171 -28.45 13.10 5.18
C GLU A 171 -27.74 13.29 3.83
N TYR A 172 -26.50 13.78 3.82
CA TYR A 172 -25.76 13.97 2.59
C TYR A 172 -25.46 12.64 1.89
N LEU A 173 -25.05 11.60 2.62
CA LEU A 173 -24.79 10.29 2.06
C LEU A 173 -26.09 9.61 1.57
N GLU A 174 -27.21 9.79 2.26
CA GLU A 174 -28.51 9.29 1.81
C GLU A 174 -28.92 9.96 0.48
N LEU A 175 -28.77 11.27 0.36
CA LEU A 175 -29.06 12.02 -0.86
C LEU A 175 -28.07 11.68 -2.00
N GLY A 176 -26.82 11.34 -1.68
CA GLY A 176 -25.78 10.92 -2.62
C GLY A 176 -25.80 9.43 -3.00
N ALA A 177 -26.67 8.61 -2.42
CA ALA A 177 -26.76 7.17 -2.70
C ALA A 177 -27.46 6.84 -4.03
N ILE A 178 -27.12 7.59 -5.09
CA ILE A 178 -27.74 7.48 -6.42
C ILE A 178 -27.10 6.37 -7.27
N ASP A 179 -25.81 6.18 -7.15
CA ASP A 179 -25.00 5.15 -7.82
C ASP A 179 -24.48 4.09 -6.83
N ASP A 180 -23.68 3.15 -7.32
CA ASP A 180 -23.16 2.05 -6.48
C ASP A 180 -22.10 2.53 -5.49
N ALA A 181 -21.27 3.50 -5.87
CA ALA A 181 -20.26 4.09 -4.99
C ALA A 181 -20.91 4.89 -3.85
N GLY A 182 -21.90 5.75 -4.15
CA GLY A 182 -22.63 6.50 -3.15
C GLY A 182 -23.44 5.60 -2.20
N ARG A 183 -24.04 4.52 -2.73
CA ARG A 183 -24.72 3.51 -1.89
C ARG A 183 -23.74 2.81 -0.95
N LEU A 184 -22.57 2.43 -1.45
CA LEU A 184 -21.53 1.81 -0.63
C LEU A 184 -21.01 2.76 0.44
N ALA A 185 -20.77 4.03 0.09
CA ALA A 185 -20.36 5.07 1.03
C ALA A 185 -21.38 5.25 2.16
N HIS A 186 -22.67 5.31 1.83
CA HIS A 186 -23.74 5.40 2.84
C HIS A 186 -23.80 4.14 3.72
N ALA A 187 -23.71 2.94 3.12
CA ALA A 187 -23.72 1.67 3.86
C ALA A 187 -22.49 1.55 4.80
N ASP A 188 -21.29 1.94 4.34
CA ASP A 188 -20.09 1.93 5.16
C ASP A 188 -20.16 2.94 6.31
N PHE A 189 -20.72 4.12 6.08
CA PHE A 189 -21.00 5.07 7.14
C PHE A 189 -21.97 4.50 8.19
N LEU A 190 -23.07 3.86 7.77
CA LEU A 190 -23.98 3.18 8.72
C LEU A 190 -23.27 2.10 9.54
N ARG A 191 -22.34 1.35 8.91
CA ARG A 191 -21.48 0.40 9.60
C ARG A 191 -20.63 1.10 10.66
N SER A 192 -19.99 2.22 10.31
CA SER A 192 -19.14 2.99 11.22
C SER A 192 -19.91 3.55 12.44
N GLN A 193 -21.23 3.74 12.28
CA GLN A 193 -22.14 4.18 13.36
C GLN A 193 -22.77 3.02 14.13
N GLY A 194 -22.51 1.75 13.76
CA GLY A 194 -23.16 0.58 14.36
C GLY A 194 -24.64 0.43 14.01
N LEU A 195 -25.11 1.05 12.93
CA LEU A 195 -26.52 1.04 12.47
C LEU A 195 -26.77 0.03 11.36
N LEU A 196 -25.73 -0.59 10.80
CA LEU A 196 -25.80 -1.46 9.64
C LEU A 196 -26.69 -2.70 9.87
N ASP A 197 -26.58 -3.36 11.04
CA ASP A 197 -27.36 -4.56 11.37
C ASP A 197 -28.86 -4.27 11.46
N GLU A 198 -29.22 -3.09 11.93
CA GLU A 198 -30.63 -2.66 11.99
C GLU A 198 -31.17 -2.44 10.58
N GLU A 199 -30.36 -1.83 9.70
CA GLU A 199 -30.73 -1.58 8.32
C GLU A 199 -30.87 -2.89 7.51
N LEU A 200 -29.95 -3.83 7.70
CA LEU A 200 -30.04 -5.18 7.12
C LEU A 200 -31.33 -5.92 7.57
N LYS A 201 -31.70 -5.84 8.84
CA LYS A 201 -32.93 -6.43 9.37
C LYS A 201 -34.18 -5.79 8.76
N LYS A 202 -34.22 -4.46 8.67
CA LYS A 202 -35.32 -3.74 8.00
C LYS A 202 -35.46 -4.19 6.56
N PHE A 203 -34.34 -4.30 5.85
CA PHE A 203 -34.33 -4.72 4.46
C PHE A 203 -34.79 -6.17 4.27
N ALA A 204 -34.32 -7.10 5.10
CA ALA A 204 -34.77 -8.50 5.09
C ALA A 204 -36.26 -8.63 5.35
N ALA A 205 -36.81 -7.84 6.26
CA ALA A 205 -38.28 -7.82 6.54
C ALA A 205 -39.10 -7.30 5.34
N LEU A 206 -38.59 -6.24 4.66
CA LEU A 206 -39.23 -5.71 3.45
C LEU A 206 -39.22 -6.73 2.30
N ARG A 207 -38.10 -7.44 2.12
CA ARG A 207 -37.93 -8.50 1.12
C ARG A 207 -38.91 -9.65 1.39
N ALA A 208 -38.98 -10.17 2.62
CA ALA A 208 -39.91 -11.22 2.99
C ALA A 208 -41.37 -10.84 2.73
N LYS A 209 -41.73 -9.58 3.00
CA LYS A 209 -43.08 -9.04 2.70
C LYS A 209 -43.36 -8.97 1.20
N SER A 210 -42.35 -8.52 0.39
CA SER A 210 -42.42 -8.46 -1.07
C SER A 210 -42.61 -9.86 -1.69
N ASP A 211 -41.82 -10.84 -1.20
CA ASP A 211 -41.90 -12.23 -1.70
C ASP A 211 -43.25 -12.91 -1.34
N ALA A 212 -43.79 -12.62 -0.15
CA ALA A 212 -45.13 -13.08 0.26
C ALA A 212 -46.23 -12.47 -0.63
N MET A 213 -46.11 -11.18 -1.01
CA MET A 213 -47.08 -10.53 -1.91
C MET A 213 -46.99 -11.08 -3.34
N LYS A 214 -45.82 -11.38 -3.86
CA LYS A 214 -45.62 -12.02 -5.18
C LYS A 214 -46.26 -13.42 -5.23
N SER A 215 -46.12 -14.17 -4.15
CA SER A 215 -46.71 -15.52 -4.04
C SER A 215 -48.27 -15.51 -3.93
N SER A 216 -48.86 -14.40 -3.47
CA SER A 216 -50.31 -14.21 -3.39
C SER A 216 -50.95 -13.65 -4.68
N GLY A 217 -50.16 -13.33 -5.70
CA GLY A 217 -50.66 -12.80 -6.97
C GLY A 217 -51.09 -11.32 -6.95
N GLU A 218 -50.77 -10.58 -5.90
CA GLU A 218 -51.00 -9.15 -5.82
C GLU A 218 -49.92 -8.38 -6.56
N GLU A 219 -50.30 -7.60 -7.59
CA GLU A 219 -49.38 -6.68 -8.29
C GLU A 219 -48.99 -5.52 -7.40
N MET A 220 -47.75 -5.51 -7.01
CA MET A 220 -47.13 -4.31 -6.38
C MET A 220 -47.03 -3.18 -7.40
N LYS A 221 -47.65 -2.02 -7.10
CA LYS A 221 -47.40 -0.77 -7.85
C LYS A 221 -45.89 -0.56 -8.00
N LYS A 222 -45.40 -0.39 -9.23
CA LYS A 222 -44.02 -0.29 -9.70
C LYS A 222 -43.13 0.79 -9.03
N THR A 223 -43.51 1.36 -7.90
CA THR A 223 -42.86 2.56 -7.34
C THR A 223 -41.69 2.29 -6.37
N GLN A 224 -41.35 1.05 -5.97
CA GLN A 224 -40.28 0.79 -5.02
C GLN A 224 -39.47 -0.50 -5.23
N GLY A 225 -39.69 -1.27 -6.27
CA GLY A 225 -39.07 -2.60 -6.43
C GLY A 225 -37.77 -2.65 -7.24
N GLY A 226 -37.42 -1.59 -7.98
CA GLY A 226 -36.24 -1.55 -8.85
C GLY A 226 -34.94 -1.13 -8.16
N SER A 227 -35.02 -0.43 -7.05
CA SER A 227 -33.83 0.12 -6.36
C SER A 227 -33.35 -0.72 -5.17
N SER A 228 -33.91 -1.89 -4.93
CA SER A 228 -33.66 -2.66 -3.72
C SER A 228 -32.39 -3.51 -3.77
N ARG A 229 -32.03 -4.09 -4.93
CA ARG A 229 -30.88 -4.97 -5.06
C ARG A 229 -29.52 -4.28 -4.95
N PRO A 230 -29.27 -3.13 -5.62
CA PRO A 230 -28.00 -2.43 -5.44
C PRO A 230 -27.77 -1.97 -4.00
N TRP A 231 -28.82 -1.54 -3.30
CA TRP A 231 -28.71 -1.19 -1.88
C TRP A 231 -28.41 -2.41 -1.00
N GLU A 232 -29.08 -3.54 -1.25
CA GLU A 232 -28.81 -4.82 -0.56
C GLU A 232 -27.36 -5.27 -0.78
N PHE A 233 -26.85 -5.10 -1.99
CA PHE A 233 -25.47 -5.39 -2.33
C PHE A 233 -24.50 -4.52 -1.52
N ALA A 234 -24.72 -3.21 -1.49
CA ALA A 234 -23.90 -2.27 -0.72
C ALA A 234 -23.91 -2.59 0.79
N LEU A 235 -25.11 -2.87 1.37
CA LEU A 235 -25.23 -3.26 2.77
C LEU A 235 -24.45 -4.54 3.12
N ASN A 236 -24.52 -5.57 2.27
CA ASN A 236 -23.80 -6.83 2.51
C ASN A 236 -22.28 -6.66 2.32
N ARG A 237 -21.84 -5.84 1.36
CA ARG A 237 -20.42 -5.48 1.24
C ARG A 237 -19.94 -4.75 2.49
N ALA A 238 -20.63 -3.74 2.95
CA ALA A 238 -20.29 -3.00 4.16
C ALA A 238 -20.27 -3.89 5.42
N ALA A 239 -21.15 -4.88 5.48
CA ALA A 239 -21.17 -5.86 6.57
C ALA A 239 -20.06 -6.93 6.48
N GLY A 240 -19.32 -7.01 5.37
CA GLY A 240 -18.38 -8.09 5.12
C GLY A 240 -19.04 -9.45 4.84
N ASN A 241 -20.32 -9.46 4.47
CA ASN A 241 -21.09 -10.66 4.13
C ASN A 241 -20.80 -11.07 2.67
N THR A 242 -19.55 -11.45 2.39
CA THR A 242 -19.05 -11.73 1.04
C THR A 242 -19.89 -12.75 0.27
N ARG A 243 -20.34 -13.83 0.91
CA ARG A 243 -21.21 -14.83 0.27
C ARG A 243 -22.56 -14.24 -0.18
N ALA A 244 -23.24 -13.50 0.71
CA ALA A 244 -24.51 -12.86 0.37
C ALA A 244 -24.32 -11.79 -0.71
N ALA A 245 -23.24 -11.01 -0.63
CA ALA A 245 -22.86 -10.05 -1.65
C ALA A 245 -22.63 -10.73 -3.01
N ALA A 246 -21.91 -11.87 -3.06
CA ALA A 246 -21.67 -12.65 -4.27
C ALA A 246 -22.99 -13.14 -4.90
N ASP A 247 -23.92 -13.67 -4.10
CA ASP A 247 -25.22 -14.15 -4.58
C ASP A 247 -26.04 -13.02 -5.19
N ILE A 248 -26.02 -11.83 -4.58
CA ILE A 248 -26.74 -10.65 -5.09
C ILE A 248 -26.10 -10.16 -6.38
N ALA A 249 -24.78 -10.06 -6.42
CA ALA A 249 -24.01 -9.61 -7.58
C ALA A 249 -24.22 -10.54 -8.78
N ASN A 250 -24.20 -11.86 -8.59
CA ASN A 250 -24.54 -12.86 -9.63
C ASN A 250 -25.94 -12.63 -10.20
N GLY A 251 -26.93 -12.39 -9.33
CA GLY A 251 -28.31 -12.13 -9.74
C GLY A 251 -28.54 -10.76 -10.38
N SER A 252 -27.57 -9.85 -10.29
CA SER A 252 -27.66 -8.48 -10.81
C SER A 252 -26.76 -8.23 -12.02
N GLY A 253 -25.95 -9.21 -12.43
CA GLY A 253 -25.04 -9.10 -13.57
C GLY A 253 -23.63 -8.58 -13.24
N HIS A 254 -23.33 -8.26 -11.98
CA HIS A 254 -22.00 -7.84 -11.51
C HIS A 254 -21.10 -9.07 -11.29
N LEU A 255 -20.79 -9.78 -12.39
CA LEU A 255 -20.15 -11.09 -12.32
C LEU A 255 -18.70 -11.03 -11.79
N ASN A 256 -17.96 -9.97 -12.12
CA ASN A 256 -16.59 -9.79 -11.64
C ASN A 256 -16.55 -9.56 -10.11
N SER A 257 -17.45 -8.73 -9.59
CA SER A 257 -17.58 -8.52 -8.14
C SER A 257 -17.99 -9.81 -7.41
N ALA A 258 -18.93 -10.60 -7.97
CA ALA A 258 -19.32 -11.88 -7.41
C ALA A 258 -18.14 -12.87 -7.37
N ALA A 259 -17.36 -12.91 -8.44
CA ALA A 259 -16.20 -13.77 -8.57
C ALA A 259 -15.09 -13.39 -7.57
N LEU A 260 -14.82 -12.09 -7.40
CA LEU A 260 -13.88 -11.60 -6.38
C LEU A 260 -14.35 -11.99 -4.96
N MET A 261 -15.63 -11.79 -4.64
CA MET A 261 -16.16 -12.18 -3.32
C MET A 261 -16.01 -13.68 -3.06
N SER A 262 -16.16 -14.55 -4.08
CA SER A 262 -15.89 -15.99 -3.96
C SER A 262 -14.43 -16.28 -3.67
N ALA A 263 -13.50 -15.56 -4.31
CA ALA A 263 -12.06 -15.71 -4.06
C ALA A 263 -11.69 -15.29 -2.63
N LEU A 264 -12.34 -14.25 -2.08
CA LEU A 264 -12.14 -13.84 -0.68
C LEU A 264 -12.60 -14.90 0.34
N GLU A 265 -13.47 -15.82 -0.08
CA GLU A 265 -13.89 -17.00 0.72
C GLU A 265 -12.98 -18.23 0.48
N GLY A 266 -11.99 -18.14 -0.38
CA GLY A 266 -11.04 -19.21 -0.67
C GLY A 266 -11.35 -20.03 -1.93
N ASP A 267 -12.29 -19.61 -2.78
CA ASP A 267 -12.59 -20.23 -4.08
C ASP A 267 -12.28 -19.27 -5.24
N PRO A 268 -11.12 -19.40 -5.91
CA PRO A 268 -10.76 -18.55 -7.03
C PRO A 268 -11.38 -18.99 -8.37
N LEU A 269 -12.06 -20.15 -8.44
CA LEU A 269 -12.58 -20.66 -9.72
C LEU A 269 -13.55 -19.70 -10.41
N PRO A 270 -14.54 -19.08 -9.72
CA PRO A 270 -15.39 -18.08 -10.37
C PRO A 270 -14.63 -16.90 -10.94
N TRP A 271 -13.56 -16.44 -10.25
CA TRP A 271 -12.70 -15.38 -10.73
C TRP A 271 -11.96 -15.77 -12.00
N LEU A 272 -11.30 -16.93 -12.01
CA LEU A 272 -10.60 -17.45 -13.19
C LEU A 272 -11.55 -17.65 -14.39
N GLU A 273 -12.78 -18.11 -14.16
CA GLU A 273 -13.80 -18.24 -15.21
C GLU A 273 -14.26 -16.89 -15.78
N GLN A 274 -14.29 -15.81 -14.99
CA GLN A 274 -14.55 -14.47 -15.51
C GLN A 274 -13.37 -13.94 -16.30
N MET A 275 -12.13 -14.14 -15.83
CA MET A 275 -10.91 -13.74 -16.55
C MET A 275 -10.83 -14.41 -17.93
N LYS A 276 -11.33 -15.64 -18.09
CA LYS A 276 -11.44 -16.30 -19.41
C LYS A 276 -12.36 -15.56 -20.37
N LYS A 277 -13.44 -14.96 -19.87
CA LYS A 277 -14.48 -14.32 -20.69
C LYS A 277 -14.15 -12.86 -21.04
N THR A 278 -13.49 -12.14 -20.15
CA THR A 278 -13.23 -10.70 -20.30
C THR A 278 -11.96 -10.37 -21.12
N SER A 279 -11.21 -11.39 -21.51
CA SER A 279 -9.88 -11.22 -22.11
C SER A 279 -9.87 -10.95 -23.62
N ASP A 280 -10.84 -10.23 -24.17
CA ASP A 280 -10.83 -9.82 -25.59
C ASP A 280 -9.57 -9.03 -26.00
N LYS A 281 -8.81 -8.50 -25.05
CA LYS A 281 -7.61 -7.67 -25.27
C LYS A 281 -6.29 -8.42 -25.14
N ASN A 282 -6.21 -9.52 -24.37
CA ASN A 282 -4.99 -10.28 -24.14
C ASN A 282 -5.23 -11.78 -24.16
N ARG A 283 -4.84 -12.45 -25.28
CA ARG A 283 -4.96 -13.91 -25.46
C ARG A 283 -4.27 -14.73 -24.34
N PHE A 284 -3.23 -14.19 -23.72
CA PHE A 284 -2.51 -14.88 -22.65
C PHE A 284 -3.32 -14.96 -21.36
N THR A 285 -4.07 -13.93 -21.04
CA THR A 285 -4.91 -13.90 -19.82
C THR A 285 -5.95 -15.02 -19.83
N ALA A 286 -6.67 -15.22 -20.94
CA ALA A 286 -7.65 -16.29 -21.07
C ALA A 286 -7.03 -17.68 -20.97
N SER A 287 -5.92 -17.89 -21.68
CA SER A 287 -5.19 -19.16 -21.66
C SER A 287 -4.60 -19.46 -20.27
N TYR A 288 -4.07 -18.42 -19.60
CA TYR A 288 -3.59 -18.52 -18.25
C TYR A 288 -4.72 -18.91 -17.28
N ALA A 289 -5.84 -18.19 -17.33
CA ALA A 289 -6.97 -18.43 -16.43
C ALA A 289 -7.54 -19.85 -16.62
N ASP A 290 -7.57 -20.36 -17.87
CA ASP A 290 -7.97 -21.74 -18.14
C ASP A 290 -6.99 -22.75 -17.53
N ALA A 291 -5.69 -22.57 -17.77
CA ALA A 291 -4.66 -23.44 -17.23
C ALA A 291 -4.63 -23.41 -15.69
N ALA A 292 -4.73 -22.20 -15.08
CA ALA A 292 -4.78 -22.01 -13.64
C ALA A 292 -6.01 -22.70 -13.01
N ALA A 293 -7.19 -22.61 -13.65
CA ALA A 293 -8.39 -23.30 -13.19
C ALA A 293 -8.24 -24.84 -13.21
N HIS A 294 -7.59 -25.40 -14.23
CA HIS A 294 -7.26 -26.83 -14.28
C HIS A 294 -6.26 -27.21 -13.18
N ALA A 295 -5.17 -26.42 -13.02
CA ALA A 295 -4.18 -26.64 -11.97
C ALA A 295 -4.82 -26.57 -10.57
N TRP A 296 -5.75 -25.63 -10.35
CA TRP A 296 -6.47 -25.51 -9.09
C TRP A 296 -7.28 -26.77 -8.75
N LYS A 297 -7.91 -27.38 -9.76
CA LYS A 297 -8.63 -28.67 -9.61
C LYS A 297 -7.70 -29.86 -9.39
N GLY A 298 -6.38 -29.68 -9.52
CA GLY A 298 -5.39 -30.73 -9.39
C GLY A 298 -5.14 -31.50 -10.68
N GLU A 299 -5.58 -30.99 -11.80
CA GLU A 299 -5.34 -31.58 -13.11
C GLU A 299 -3.92 -31.29 -13.60
N ILE A 300 -3.33 -32.21 -14.33
CA ILE A 300 -2.01 -32.04 -14.93
C ILE A 300 -2.14 -31.11 -16.14
N LEU A 301 -1.28 -30.08 -16.19
CA LEU A 301 -1.17 -29.24 -17.37
C LEU A 301 -0.37 -29.98 -18.45
N ASP A 302 -1.07 -30.48 -19.45
CA ASP A 302 -0.47 -31.12 -20.62
C ASP A 302 0.03 -30.08 -21.65
N ASP A 303 0.77 -30.58 -22.63
CA ASP A 303 1.36 -29.72 -23.68
C ASP A 303 0.31 -28.95 -24.47
N ALA A 304 -0.91 -29.46 -24.62
CA ALA A 304 -2.00 -28.80 -25.35
C ALA A 304 -2.46 -27.54 -24.62
N LYS A 305 -2.54 -27.55 -23.28
CA LYS A 305 -2.91 -26.39 -22.45
C LYS A 305 -1.81 -25.34 -22.41
N LEU A 306 -0.56 -25.73 -22.64
CA LEU A 306 0.61 -24.85 -22.60
C LEU A 306 1.03 -24.37 -24.00
N GLU A 307 0.41 -24.89 -25.08
CA GLU A 307 0.81 -24.63 -26.46
C GLU A 307 0.83 -23.14 -26.84
N VAL A 308 -0.11 -22.35 -26.30
CA VAL A 308 -0.17 -20.89 -26.54
C VAL A 308 1.09 -20.21 -26.05
N PHE A 309 1.54 -20.58 -24.85
CA PHE A 309 2.73 -20.01 -24.22
C PHE A 309 4.02 -20.50 -24.89
N THR A 310 4.15 -21.81 -25.12
CA THR A 310 5.35 -22.38 -25.73
C THR A 310 5.56 -21.90 -27.17
N LYS A 311 4.49 -21.70 -27.93
CA LYS A 311 4.58 -21.06 -29.25
C LYS A 311 5.00 -19.59 -29.15
N ALA A 312 4.51 -18.87 -28.17
CA ALA A 312 4.82 -17.45 -27.98
C ALA A 312 6.26 -17.20 -27.52
N LEU A 313 6.90 -18.16 -26.81
CA LEU A 313 8.33 -18.08 -26.48
C LEU A 313 9.22 -17.97 -27.72
N ASN A 314 8.78 -18.50 -28.86
CA ASN A 314 9.48 -18.44 -30.16
C ASN A 314 8.97 -17.29 -31.05
N SER A 315 8.16 -16.37 -30.53
CA SER A 315 7.65 -15.22 -31.29
C SER A 315 8.74 -14.19 -31.56
N ASN A 316 8.65 -13.49 -32.67
CA ASN A 316 9.49 -12.31 -32.96
C ASN A 316 9.09 -11.09 -32.11
N SER A 317 7.91 -11.10 -31.47
CA SER A 317 7.43 -10.05 -30.58
C SER A 317 8.01 -10.24 -29.17
N ALA A 318 8.78 -9.29 -28.69
CA ALA A 318 9.30 -9.29 -27.32
C ALA A 318 8.14 -9.33 -26.30
N VAL A 319 7.09 -8.53 -26.54
CA VAL A 319 5.89 -8.48 -25.69
C VAL A 319 5.21 -9.85 -25.57
N ASP A 320 5.11 -10.61 -26.67
CA ASP A 320 4.52 -11.96 -26.63
C ASP A 320 5.41 -12.93 -25.84
N ARG A 321 6.73 -12.82 -25.97
CA ARG A 321 7.66 -13.67 -25.21
C ARG A 321 7.59 -13.39 -23.71
N ASP A 322 7.57 -12.10 -23.34
CA ASP A 322 7.51 -11.67 -21.94
C ASP A 322 6.20 -12.09 -21.28
N ASN A 323 5.07 -11.90 -21.96
CA ASN A 323 3.77 -12.37 -21.49
C ASN A 323 3.72 -13.89 -21.31
N ALA A 324 4.33 -14.64 -22.23
CA ALA A 324 4.40 -16.10 -22.12
C ALA A 324 5.29 -16.55 -20.96
N LEU A 325 6.44 -15.89 -20.75
CA LEU A 325 7.34 -16.13 -19.61
C LEU A 325 6.61 -15.88 -18.29
N ASN A 326 5.95 -14.72 -18.16
CA ASN A 326 5.19 -14.38 -16.96
C ASN A 326 4.10 -15.40 -16.67
N ALA A 327 3.34 -15.81 -17.70
CA ALA A 327 2.29 -16.80 -17.56
C ALA A 327 2.84 -18.19 -17.16
N LEU A 328 3.95 -18.64 -17.73
CA LEU A 328 4.57 -19.93 -17.38
C LEU A 328 5.12 -19.93 -15.94
N GLN A 329 5.76 -18.83 -15.51
CA GLN A 329 6.19 -18.66 -14.12
C GLN A 329 4.99 -18.68 -13.15
N ALA A 330 3.94 -17.92 -13.48
CA ALA A 330 2.72 -17.88 -12.67
C ALA A 330 1.98 -19.24 -12.62
N LEU A 331 2.16 -20.11 -13.62
CA LEU A 331 1.67 -21.51 -13.65
C LEU A 331 2.61 -22.51 -12.96
N GLY A 332 3.79 -22.06 -12.50
CA GLY A 332 4.78 -22.95 -11.88
C GLY A 332 5.55 -23.84 -12.88
N ARG A 333 5.51 -23.50 -14.16
CA ARG A 333 6.27 -24.20 -15.22
C ARG A 333 7.65 -23.57 -15.39
N PHE A 334 8.41 -23.56 -14.27
CA PHE A 334 9.76 -23.01 -14.21
C PHE A 334 10.70 -23.70 -15.18
N ASP A 335 10.50 -25.00 -15.43
CA ASP A 335 11.25 -25.79 -16.40
C ASP A 335 11.23 -25.17 -17.80
N LEU A 336 10.09 -24.65 -18.25
CA LEU A 336 9.93 -24.00 -19.55
C LEU A 336 10.31 -22.51 -19.49
N ALA A 337 9.95 -21.81 -18.41
CA ALA A 337 10.20 -20.40 -18.27
C ALA A 337 11.69 -20.08 -18.15
N GLU A 338 12.43 -20.79 -17.30
CA GLU A 338 13.86 -20.55 -17.06
C GLU A 338 14.71 -20.80 -18.31
N ALA A 339 14.45 -21.89 -19.04
CA ALA A 339 15.15 -22.19 -20.28
C ALA A 339 14.95 -21.10 -21.33
N ALA A 340 13.71 -20.62 -21.48
CA ALA A 340 13.38 -19.55 -22.41
C ALA A 340 13.95 -18.19 -21.98
N MET A 341 13.97 -17.92 -20.68
CA MET A 341 14.54 -16.70 -20.09
C MET A 341 16.05 -16.63 -20.34
N ILE A 342 16.79 -17.72 -20.14
CA ILE A 342 18.22 -17.80 -20.48
C ILE A 342 18.47 -17.46 -21.94
N GLN A 343 17.60 -17.92 -22.85
CA GLN A 343 17.76 -17.70 -24.27
C GLN A 343 17.39 -16.27 -24.70
N ALA A 344 16.26 -15.75 -24.17
CA ALA A 344 15.70 -14.47 -24.63
C ALA A 344 16.23 -13.27 -23.81
N HIS A 345 16.48 -13.44 -22.52
CA HIS A 345 16.83 -12.39 -21.58
C HIS A 345 17.93 -12.86 -20.60
N PRO A 346 19.16 -13.08 -21.09
CA PRO A 346 20.25 -13.66 -20.28
C PRO A 346 20.52 -12.89 -18.97
N LEU A 347 20.43 -11.56 -19.02
CA LEU A 347 20.66 -10.72 -17.85
C LEU A 347 19.56 -10.86 -16.81
N ILE A 348 18.29 -10.86 -17.25
CA ILE A 348 17.15 -11.11 -16.34
C ILE A 348 17.23 -12.51 -15.75
N ALA A 349 17.63 -13.52 -16.54
CA ALA A 349 17.87 -14.87 -16.06
C ALA A 349 18.98 -14.90 -15.02
N PHE A 350 20.09 -14.19 -15.26
CA PHE A 350 21.16 -14.04 -14.28
C PHE A 350 20.65 -13.44 -12.97
N GLN A 351 19.94 -12.31 -13.03
CA GLN A 351 19.38 -11.64 -11.85
C GLN A 351 18.39 -12.54 -11.10
N HIS A 352 17.55 -13.28 -11.83
CA HIS A 352 16.62 -14.24 -11.26
C HIS A 352 17.36 -15.34 -10.47
N PHE A 353 18.35 -16.02 -11.07
CA PHE A 353 19.07 -17.10 -10.45
C PHE A 353 19.96 -16.62 -9.29
N ASP A 354 20.58 -15.45 -9.44
CA ASP A 354 21.39 -14.88 -8.38
C ASP A 354 20.55 -14.51 -7.15
N ALA A 355 19.35 -13.95 -7.37
CA ALA A 355 18.42 -13.58 -6.28
C ALA A 355 17.90 -14.79 -5.48
N ILE A 356 17.92 -15.99 -6.05
CA ILE A 356 17.54 -17.24 -5.38
C ILE A 356 18.75 -18.14 -5.08
N GLU A 357 19.97 -17.58 -5.08
CA GLU A 357 21.22 -18.27 -4.74
C GLU A 357 21.55 -19.49 -5.60
N ARG A 358 21.13 -19.50 -6.86
CA ARG A 358 21.43 -20.53 -7.86
C ARG A 358 22.60 -20.12 -8.74
N SER A 359 23.81 -20.09 -8.17
CA SER A 359 25.03 -19.58 -8.80
C SER A 359 25.39 -20.23 -10.12
N ALA A 360 25.30 -21.55 -10.21
CA ALA A 360 25.59 -22.31 -11.43
C ALA A 360 24.67 -21.89 -12.60
N ASP A 361 23.38 -21.68 -12.30
CA ASP A 361 22.39 -21.24 -13.29
C ASP A 361 22.59 -19.76 -13.67
N ALA A 362 22.99 -18.92 -12.73
CA ALA A 362 23.35 -17.53 -13.00
C ALA A 362 24.55 -17.45 -13.96
N MET A 363 25.59 -18.25 -13.75
CA MET A 363 26.73 -18.32 -14.67
C MET A 363 26.33 -18.82 -16.04
N ARG A 364 25.50 -19.86 -16.09
CA ARG A 364 24.99 -20.39 -17.37
C ARG A 364 24.16 -19.35 -18.14
N ALA A 365 23.40 -18.52 -17.43
CA ALA A 365 22.64 -17.45 -18.05
C ALA A 365 23.54 -16.41 -18.75
N LEU A 366 24.72 -16.13 -18.20
CA LEU A 366 25.70 -15.26 -18.83
C LEU A 366 26.50 -15.94 -19.95
N GLY A 367 26.35 -17.25 -20.15
CA GLY A 367 27.11 -18.02 -21.12
C GLY A 367 28.46 -18.52 -20.61
N LEU A 368 28.64 -18.59 -19.29
CA LEU A 368 29.82 -19.10 -18.60
C LEU A 368 29.61 -20.56 -18.13
N LYS A 369 30.71 -21.22 -17.82
CA LYS A 369 30.66 -22.51 -17.11
C LYS A 369 30.14 -22.29 -15.68
N GLU A 370 29.58 -23.37 -15.11
CA GLU A 370 28.93 -23.36 -13.80
C GLU A 370 29.89 -22.92 -12.64
N ASP A 371 31.18 -23.20 -12.79
CA ASP A 371 32.24 -22.83 -11.86
C ASP A 371 33.00 -21.53 -12.24
N ALA A 372 32.53 -20.83 -13.27
CA ALA A 372 33.15 -19.65 -13.82
C ALA A 372 34.63 -19.83 -14.20
N SER A 373 35.07 -21.07 -14.42
CA SER A 373 36.48 -21.36 -14.73
C SER A 373 36.98 -20.75 -16.03
N ASP A 374 36.09 -20.33 -16.91
CA ASP A 374 36.37 -19.64 -18.19
C ASP A 374 36.14 -18.11 -18.13
N ALA A 375 35.85 -17.56 -16.96
CA ALA A 375 35.51 -16.14 -16.80
C ALA A 375 36.57 -15.19 -17.38
N SER A 376 37.85 -15.46 -17.14
CA SER A 376 38.93 -14.59 -17.67
C SER A 376 38.97 -14.54 -19.20
N ALA A 377 38.80 -15.69 -19.86
CA ALA A 377 38.75 -15.74 -21.33
C ALA A 377 37.48 -15.07 -21.88
N TRP A 378 36.38 -15.24 -21.18
CA TRP A 378 35.08 -14.66 -21.54
C TRP A 378 35.10 -13.12 -21.41
N VAL A 379 35.66 -12.57 -20.30
CA VAL A 379 35.82 -11.14 -20.08
C VAL A 379 36.75 -10.51 -21.14
N ALA A 380 37.86 -11.18 -21.46
CA ALA A 380 38.77 -10.73 -22.54
C ALA A 380 38.07 -10.69 -23.91
N GLY A 381 37.18 -11.64 -24.18
CA GLY A 381 36.32 -11.63 -25.35
C GLY A 381 35.38 -10.44 -25.41
N LEU A 382 34.68 -10.13 -24.30
CA LEU A 382 33.81 -8.96 -24.18
C LEU A 382 34.57 -7.63 -24.33
N LEU A 383 35.78 -7.52 -23.74
CA LEU A 383 36.61 -6.32 -23.91
C LEU A 383 36.92 -6.09 -25.39
N THR A 384 37.29 -7.14 -26.15
CA THR A 384 37.52 -7.05 -27.58
C THR A 384 36.27 -6.63 -28.35
N GLU A 385 35.10 -7.12 -27.96
CA GLU A 385 33.81 -6.70 -28.52
C GLU A 385 33.56 -5.21 -28.25
N LEU A 386 33.72 -4.75 -27.02
CA LEU A 386 33.57 -3.35 -26.61
C LEU A 386 34.54 -2.40 -27.33
N GLU A 387 35.81 -2.81 -27.59
CA GLU A 387 36.75 -2.03 -28.35
C GLU A 387 36.32 -1.82 -29.83
N SER A 388 35.52 -2.74 -30.38
CA SER A 388 34.97 -2.64 -31.72
C SER A 388 33.66 -1.84 -31.81
N GLU A 389 33.00 -1.57 -30.69
CA GLU A 389 31.76 -0.80 -30.63
C GLU A 389 32.01 0.71 -30.74
N ASN A 390 31.07 1.43 -31.35
CA ASN A 390 31.10 2.90 -31.35
C ASN A 390 30.49 3.44 -30.02
N LEU A 391 31.31 3.43 -28.96
CA LEU A 391 30.89 3.82 -27.63
C LEU A 391 30.47 5.30 -27.50
N GLU A 392 31.03 6.18 -28.38
CA GLU A 392 30.78 7.64 -28.28
C GLU A 392 29.34 8.03 -28.61
N ASP A 393 28.65 7.26 -29.45
CA ASP A 393 27.29 7.53 -29.90
C ASP A 393 26.23 6.67 -29.20
N GLN A 394 26.63 5.75 -28.34
CA GLN A 394 25.70 4.87 -27.64
C GLN A 394 24.96 5.60 -26.50
N ARG A 395 23.65 5.48 -26.48
CA ARG A 395 22.82 6.02 -25.37
C ARG A 395 22.45 4.96 -24.32
N GLU A 396 22.34 3.69 -24.72
CA GLU A 396 22.01 2.57 -23.85
C GLU A 396 23.17 1.57 -23.83
N PRO A 397 23.39 0.87 -22.68
CA PRO A 397 24.40 -0.18 -22.61
C PRO A 397 24.17 -1.28 -23.65
N SER A 398 25.24 -1.75 -24.29
CA SER A 398 25.17 -2.94 -25.11
C SER A 398 25.04 -4.21 -24.26
N THR A 399 24.61 -5.31 -24.89
CA THR A 399 24.55 -6.60 -24.21
C THR A 399 25.92 -7.04 -23.65
N ALA A 400 27.02 -6.68 -24.30
CA ALA A 400 28.37 -6.95 -23.84
C ALA A 400 28.67 -6.19 -22.53
N MET A 401 28.30 -4.88 -22.45
CA MET A 401 28.47 -4.05 -21.26
C MET A 401 27.64 -4.59 -20.10
N GLU A 402 26.37 -4.94 -20.33
CA GLU A 402 25.49 -5.48 -19.31
C GLU A 402 26.00 -6.80 -18.74
N ARG A 403 26.47 -7.70 -19.61
CA ARG A 403 27.07 -8.98 -19.19
C ARG A 403 28.35 -8.78 -18.38
N LEU A 404 29.22 -7.85 -18.83
CA LEU A 404 30.44 -7.50 -18.13
C LEU A 404 30.14 -6.98 -16.72
N ALA A 405 29.19 -6.06 -16.62
CA ALA A 405 28.77 -5.49 -15.33
C ALA A 405 28.15 -6.54 -14.41
N ALA A 406 27.32 -7.43 -14.94
CA ALA A 406 26.73 -8.54 -14.19
C ALA A 406 27.79 -9.48 -13.61
N LEU A 407 28.80 -9.84 -14.44
CA LEU A 407 29.87 -10.70 -13.95
C LEU A 407 30.79 -9.98 -12.96
N ALA A 408 31.06 -8.70 -13.15
CA ALA A 408 31.80 -7.90 -12.21
C ALA A 408 31.10 -7.85 -10.83
N TYR A 409 29.82 -7.59 -10.84
CA TYR A 409 28.98 -7.64 -9.64
C TYR A 409 29.05 -9.00 -8.94
N PHE A 410 28.90 -10.09 -9.69
CA PHE A 410 28.96 -11.45 -9.17
C PHE A 410 30.36 -11.78 -8.60
N ASN A 411 31.42 -11.35 -9.29
CA ASN A 411 32.82 -11.54 -8.86
C ASN A 411 33.07 -10.86 -7.51
N GLU A 412 32.65 -9.61 -7.35
CA GLU A 412 32.81 -8.89 -6.08
C GLU A 412 31.98 -9.51 -4.96
N ARG A 413 30.73 -9.87 -5.26
CA ARG A 413 29.83 -10.49 -4.29
C ARG A 413 30.36 -11.85 -3.79
N ARG A 414 30.88 -12.68 -4.70
CA ARG A 414 31.22 -14.07 -4.41
C ARG A 414 32.71 -14.36 -4.36
N GLY A 415 33.55 -13.37 -4.59
CA GLY A 415 35.00 -13.51 -4.48
C GLY A 415 35.62 -14.43 -5.53
N LEU A 416 35.20 -14.26 -6.79
CA LEU A 416 35.88 -14.91 -7.91
C LEU A 416 37.30 -14.33 -8.11
N ASP A 417 38.15 -15.07 -8.82
CA ASP A 417 39.60 -14.82 -8.99
C ASP A 417 39.97 -13.35 -9.28
N ASP A 418 40.83 -12.76 -8.47
CA ASP A 418 41.38 -11.38 -8.59
C ASP A 418 41.96 -11.07 -9.98
N ARG A 419 42.31 -12.05 -10.79
CA ARG A 419 42.80 -11.86 -12.15
C ARG A 419 41.77 -11.20 -13.09
N ASN A 420 40.52 -11.32 -12.81
CA ASN A 420 39.46 -10.68 -13.59
C ASN A 420 39.40 -9.18 -13.36
N ASP A 421 39.78 -8.70 -12.19
CA ASP A 421 39.67 -7.29 -11.80
C ASP A 421 40.42 -6.34 -12.74
N SER A 422 41.60 -6.71 -13.21
CA SER A 422 42.38 -5.89 -14.13
C SER A 422 41.68 -5.69 -15.48
N ILE A 423 41.07 -6.73 -16.02
CA ILE A 423 40.32 -6.70 -17.29
C ILE A 423 39.01 -5.91 -17.14
N PHE A 424 38.30 -6.07 -16.01
CA PHE A 424 37.14 -5.25 -15.70
C PHE A 424 37.48 -3.77 -15.63
N MET A 425 38.60 -3.44 -14.98
CA MET A 425 39.03 -2.04 -14.85
C MET A 425 39.44 -1.46 -16.21
N GLU A 426 40.06 -2.25 -17.06
CA GLU A 426 40.41 -1.85 -18.42
C GLU A 426 39.13 -1.56 -19.26
N ALA A 427 38.12 -2.46 -19.21
CA ALA A 427 36.87 -2.26 -19.90
C ALA A 427 36.09 -1.02 -19.40
N LEU A 428 36.00 -0.84 -18.08
CA LEU A 428 35.34 0.31 -17.48
C LEU A 428 36.07 1.62 -17.75
N SER A 429 37.42 1.60 -17.77
CA SER A 429 38.23 2.75 -18.15
C SER A 429 37.96 3.15 -19.59
N LEU A 430 37.94 2.18 -20.52
CA LEU A 430 37.59 2.41 -21.92
C LEU A 430 36.24 3.09 -22.08
N ILE A 431 35.19 2.55 -21.40
CA ILE A 431 33.83 3.12 -21.46
C ILE A 431 33.82 4.54 -20.87
N SER A 432 34.47 4.74 -19.71
CA SER A 432 34.48 6.04 -19.02
C SER A 432 35.22 7.12 -19.80
N GLU A 433 36.25 6.74 -20.58
CA GLU A 433 36.98 7.66 -21.44
C GLU A 433 36.20 8.03 -22.69
N LYS A 434 35.52 7.06 -23.29
CA LYS A 434 34.80 7.24 -24.54
C LYS A 434 33.42 7.85 -24.35
N ASN A 435 32.68 7.43 -23.32
CA ASN A 435 31.33 7.87 -23.05
C ASN A 435 31.05 7.91 -21.55
N PRO A 436 31.35 9.04 -20.86
CA PRO A 436 31.15 9.19 -19.42
C PRO A 436 29.68 9.01 -18.99
N GLU A 437 28.72 9.47 -19.81
CA GLU A 437 27.29 9.31 -19.50
C GLU A 437 26.85 7.84 -19.51
N LEU A 438 27.32 7.09 -20.52
CA LEU A 438 27.07 5.65 -20.59
C LEU A 438 27.73 4.91 -19.42
N PHE A 439 28.95 5.29 -19.04
CA PHE A 439 29.62 4.76 -17.86
C PHE A 439 28.81 4.99 -16.59
N ILE A 440 28.32 6.22 -16.34
CA ILE A 440 27.47 6.55 -15.20
C ILE A 440 26.21 5.67 -15.20
N ARG A 441 25.57 5.50 -16.37
CA ARG A 441 24.37 4.69 -16.50
C ARG A 441 24.61 3.21 -16.19
N ILE A 442 25.72 2.63 -16.68
CA ILE A 442 26.09 1.25 -16.37
C ILE A 442 26.29 1.08 -14.86
N VAL A 443 27.04 1.98 -14.24
CA VAL A 443 27.31 1.92 -12.80
C VAL A 443 26.02 2.13 -12.00
N SER A 444 25.15 3.07 -12.39
CA SER A 444 23.85 3.28 -11.74
C SER A 444 22.94 2.06 -11.82
N ASN A 445 22.86 1.43 -12.99
CA ASN A 445 21.99 0.27 -13.20
C ASN A 445 22.45 -0.96 -12.40
N PHE A 446 23.75 -1.20 -12.34
CA PHE A 446 24.32 -2.40 -11.70
C PHE A 446 24.80 -2.19 -10.27
N PHE A 447 25.28 -0.99 -9.97
CA PHE A 447 25.96 -0.70 -8.69
C PHE A 447 25.29 0.42 -7.88
N GLY A 448 24.30 1.11 -8.47
CA GLY A 448 23.54 2.17 -7.81
C GLY A 448 22.38 1.64 -6.95
N ARG A 449 21.79 2.54 -6.15
CA ARG A 449 20.65 2.22 -5.26
C ARG A 449 19.34 1.95 -6.00
N GLY A 450 19.22 2.30 -7.28
CA GLY A 450 17.93 2.57 -7.88
C GLY A 450 17.14 1.37 -8.37
N GLU A 451 17.75 0.31 -8.89
CA GLU A 451 16.98 -0.72 -9.62
C GLU A 451 17.51 -2.15 -9.55
N VAL A 452 18.53 -2.44 -8.73
CA VAL A 452 18.93 -3.82 -8.53
C VAL A 452 17.95 -4.46 -7.54
N PRO A 453 16.97 -5.23 -8.03
CA PRO A 453 15.98 -5.81 -7.15
C PRO A 453 16.65 -6.74 -6.16
N TYR A 454 16.41 -6.53 -4.89
CA TYR A 454 16.74 -7.43 -3.78
C TYR A 454 18.19 -7.55 -3.34
N GLN A 455 19.14 -6.77 -3.84
CA GLN A 455 20.52 -7.09 -3.49
C GLN A 455 21.26 -5.94 -2.90
N ALA A 456 21.88 -6.28 -1.82
CA ALA A 456 22.77 -5.54 -0.97
C ALA A 456 23.25 -4.22 -1.63
N PRO A 457 22.57 -3.09 -1.38
CA PRO A 457 23.11 -1.79 -1.75
C PRO A 457 24.57 -1.65 -1.36
N ASP A 458 24.96 -2.29 -0.27
CA ASP A 458 26.31 -2.29 0.30
C ASP A 458 27.33 -2.98 -0.60
N LEU A 459 26.97 -4.00 -1.35
CA LEU A 459 27.89 -4.68 -2.26
C LEU A 459 28.21 -3.80 -3.47
N ALA A 460 27.19 -3.20 -4.06
CA ALA A 460 27.37 -2.25 -5.15
C ALA A 460 28.23 -1.04 -4.72
N TRP A 461 28.02 -0.56 -3.50
CA TRP A 461 28.80 0.51 -2.91
C TRP A 461 30.25 0.12 -2.67
N ARG A 462 30.52 -1.07 -2.12
CA ARG A 462 31.89 -1.56 -1.92
C ARG A 462 32.64 -1.69 -3.24
N MET A 463 31.98 -2.17 -4.26
CA MET A 463 32.54 -2.33 -5.58
C MET A 463 32.88 -0.99 -6.23
N ALA A 464 31.94 -0.03 -6.17
CA ALA A 464 32.16 1.33 -6.62
C ALA A 464 33.30 2.02 -5.84
N SER A 465 33.40 1.80 -4.53
CA SER A 465 34.49 2.27 -3.69
C SER A 465 35.84 1.73 -4.14
N LYS A 466 35.95 0.45 -4.39
CA LYS A 466 37.15 -0.20 -4.90
C LYS A 466 37.63 0.45 -6.20
N TRP A 467 36.72 0.73 -7.12
CA TRP A 467 37.02 1.31 -8.41
C TRP A 467 37.28 2.81 -8.38
N ALA A 468 36.71 3.54 -7.43
CA ALA A 468 36.95 4.97 -7.28
C ALA A 468 38.43 5.31 -7.16
N TRP A 469 39.21 4.50 -6.44
CA TRP A 469 40.66 4.67 -6.31
C TRP A 469 41.41 4.42 -7.59
N GLN A 470 40.93 3.53 -8.44
CA GLN A 470 41.62 3.18 -9.69
C GLN A 470 41.26 4.16 -10.81
N LEU A 471 40.20 4.91 -10.70
CA LEU A 471 39.73 5.90 -11.66
C LEU A 471 39.61 7.31 -11.05
N PRO A 472 40.66 7.89 -10.44
CA PRO A 472 40.58 9.12 -9.66
C PRO A 472 40.11 10.33 -10.47
N GLN A 473 40.35 10.35 -11.78
CA GLN A 473 39.88 11.42 -12.67
C GLN A 473 38.39 11.35 -12.97
N ARG A 474 37.74 10.22 -12.64
CA ARG A 474 36.31 9.97 -12.80
C ARG A 474 35.61 9.77 -11.45
N SER A 475 36.27 10.15 -10.38
CA SER A 475 35.76 9.89 -9.02
C SER A 475 34.40 10.52 -8.73
N GLU A 476 34.22 11.77 -9.20
CA GLU A 476 32.93 12.47 -9.03
C GLU A 476 31.80 11.76 -9.80
N ALA A 477 32.03 11.43 -11.08
CA ALA A 477 31.05 10.70 -11.88
C ALA A 477 30.73 9.32 -11.29
N LEU A 478 31.74 8.63 -10.75
CA LEU A 478 31.54 7.34 -10.09
C LEU A 478 30.71 7.48 -8.80
N VAL A 479 31.00 8.47 -7.98
CA VAL A 479 30.24 8.76 -6.76
C VAL A 479 28.80 9.15 -7.12
N THR A 480 28.62 9.97 -8.16
CA THR A 480 27.29 10.32 -8.69
C THR A 480 26.51 9.07 -9.13
N ALA A 481 27.16 8.19 -9.88
CA ALA A 481 26.53 6.95 -10.33
C ALA A 481 26.09 6.06 -9.16
N VAL A 482 26.87 6.02 -8.11
CA VAL A 482 26.55 5.23 -6.91
C VAL A 482 25.47 5.87 -6.05
N LEU A 483 25.50 7.19 -5.88
CA LEU A 483 24.49 7.91 -5.07
C LEU A 483 23.18 8.13 -5.81
N GLY A 484 23.22 8.16 -7.14
CA GLY A 484 22.05 8.36 -7.99
C GLY A 484 21.46 9.77 -7.96
N ASP A 485 22.17 10.74 -7.35
CA ASP A 485 21.72 12.13 -7.21
C ASP A 485 22.88 13.09 -7.50
N GLU A 486 22.91 13.61 -8.73
CA GLU A 486 23.97 14.49 -9.22
C GLU A 486 24.05 15.80 -8.43
N ASP A 487 22.90 16.37 -8.07
CA ASP A 487 22.87 17.64 -7.32
C ASP A 487 23.46 17.45 -5.93
N VAL A 488 23.14 16.35 -5.26
CA VAL A 488 23.68 16.01 -3.93
C VAL A 488 25.19 15.79 -4.00
N VAL A 489 25.68 15.04 -4.98
CA VAL A 489 27.12 14.75 -5.15
C VAL A 489 27.88 16.02 -5.42
N SER A 490 27.45 16.85 -6.38
CA SER A 490 28.10 18.11 -6.72
C SER A 490 28.16 19.08 -5.53
N GLU A 491 27.05 19.25 -4.80
CA GLU A 491 27.03 20.11 -3.62
C GLU A 491 28.00 19.63 -2.52
N TRP A 492 28.08 18.33 -2.29
CA TRP A 492 29.00 17.75 -1.30
C TRP A 492 30.44 17.78 -1.77
N TRP A 493 30.68 17.57 -3.04
CA TRP A 493 31.99 17.63 -3.64
C TRP A 493 32.62 19.03 -3.50
N GLU A 494 31.83 20.06 -3.78
CA GLU A 494 32.20 21.46 -3.56
C GLU A 494 32.45 21.73 -2.07
N TRP A 495 31.54 21.33 -1.20
CA TRP A 495 31.65 21.55 0.23
C TRP A 495 32.88 20.87 0.85
N LEU A 496 33.19 19.64 0.49
CA LEU A 496 34.42 18.96 0.93
C LEU A 496 35.67 19.68 0.44
N GLY A 497 35.62 20.26 -0.76
CA GLY A 497 36.68 21.11 -1.27
C GLY A 497 36.88 22.41 -0.48
N GLU A 498 35.80 22.99 0.04
CA GLU A 498 35.82 24.17 0.93
C GLU A 498 36.37 23.80 2.33
N LEU A 499 36.04 22.63 2.84
CA LEU A 499 36.52 22.14 4.15
C LEU A 499 37.99 21.76 4.15
N ASP A 500 38.50 21.28 3.02
CA ASP A 500 39.91 20.90 2.85
C ASP A 500 40.35 21.27 1.42
N PRO A 501 40.78 22.56 1.24
CA PRO A 501 41.17 23.08 -0.08
C PRO A 501 42.36 22.36 -0.72
N GLU A 502 43.15 21.65 0.09
CA GLU A 502 44.32 20.89 -0.38
C GLU A 502 43.95 19.46 -0.81
N SER A 503 42.73 19.04 -0.56
CA SER A 503 42.26 17.71 -0.94
C SER A 503 42.07 17.55 -2.45
N GLY A 504 42.74 16.56 -3.02
CA GLY A 504 42.58 16.18 -4.43
C GLY A 504 41.27 15.37 -4.66
N PRO A 505 40.86 15.14 -5.94
CA PRO A 505 39.65 14.39 -6.27
C PRO A 505 39.56 13.03 -5.57
N ALA A 506 40.62 12.28 -5.49
CA ALA A 506 40.62 10.96 -4.83
C ALA A 506 40.33 11.05 -3.32
N ALA A 507 40.85 12.05 -2.62
CA ALA A 507 40.60 12.25 -1.19
C ALA A 507 39.12 12.68 -0.93
N ARG A 508 38.54 13.50 -1.81
CA ARG A 508 37.12 13.88 -1.74
C ARG A 508 36.23 12.69 -2.00
N CYS A 509 36.58 11.87 -3.02
CA CYS A 509 35.86 10.63 -3.30
C CYS A 509 35.86 9.71 -2.08
N GLU A 510 37.02 9.50 -1.45
CA GLU A 510 37.12 8.71 -0.23
C GLU A 510 36.26 9.28 0.90
N ALA A 511 36.33 10.58 1.12
CA ALA A 511 35.50 11.24 2.15
C ALA A 511 33.99 11.04 1.87
N MET A 512 33.58 11.18 0.62
CA MET A 512 32.19 10.92 0.21
C MET A 512 31.78 9.46 0.50
N LEU A 513 32.58 8.50 0.06
CA LEU A 513 32.33 7.08 0.28
C LEU A 513 32.25 6.71 1.76
N VAL A 514 33.11 7.32 2.59
CA VAL A 514 33.07 7.14 4.06
C VAL A 514 31.85 7.77 4.68
N ILE A 515 31.51 9.01 4.30
CA ILE A 515 30.35 9.74 4.80
C ILE A 515 29.06 9.01 4.47
N PHE A 516 28.93 8.51 3.25
CA PHE A 516 27.74 7.81 2.78
C PHE A 516 27.73 6.31 3.13
N LYS A 517 28.57 5.86 4.07
CA LYS A 517 28.65 4.47 4.54
C LYS A 517 28.98 3.43 3.46
N VAL A 518 29.64 3.84 2.41
CA VAL A 518 30.05 2.93 1.33
C VAL A 518 31.25 2.08 1.74
N ARG A 519 32.08 2.60 2.62
CA ARG A 519 33.28 1.95 3.08
C ARG A 519 33.21 1.66 4.57
N ASN A 520 33.38 0.38 4.91
CA ASN A 520 33.39 -0.13 6.30
C ASN A 520 34.71 0.21 7.04
N ASP A 521 35.40 1.26 6.66
CA ASP A 521 36.57 1.71 7.42
C ASP A 521 36.12 2.31 8.75
N THR A 522 36.33 1.53 9.76
CA THR A 522 36.26 1.85 11.18
C THR A 522 35.47 3.09 11.52
N ASP A 523 34.41 2.94 12.23
CA ASP A 523 33.50 3.95 12.79
C ASP A 523 34.17 5.28 13.21
N ARG A 524 35.43 5.24 13.63
CA ARG A 524 36.18 6.39 14.07
C ARG A 524 36.55 7.40 12.98
N THR A 525 36.80 6.97 11.75
CA THR A 525 37.13 7.89 10.65
C THR A 525 35.89 8.63 10.16
N ARG A 526 34.77 7.89 10.01
CA ARG A 526 33.47 8.45 9.66
C ARG A 526 32.98 9.44 10.74
N GLU A 527 32.99 9.03 12.00
CA GLU A 527 32.60 9.88 13.12
C GLU A 527 33.39 11.18 13.17
N LYS A 528 34.70 11.13 13.02
CA LYS A 528 35.57 12.33 12.99
C LYS A 528 35.25 13.24 11.80
N THR A 529 34.98 12.68 10.63
CA THR A 529 34.61 13.45 9.44
C THR A 529 33.28 14.13 9.64
N ILE A 530 32.25 13.41 10.10
CA ILE A 530 30.94 13.98 10.40
C ILE A 530 31.01 15.01 11.53
N GLU A 531 31.85 14.79 12.55
CA GLU A 531 32.04 15.77 13.62
C GLU A 531 32.66 17.09 13.08
N ARG A 532 33.65 17.01 12.20
CA ARG A 532 34.21 18.20 11.52
C ARG A 532 33.14 18.93 10.70
N VAL A 533 32.30 18.20 9.99
CA VAL A 533 31.17 18.76 9.25
C VAL A 533 30.22 19.50 10.18
N TRP A 534 29.82 18.92 11.31
CA TRP A 534 28.98 19.59 12.30
C TRP A 534 29.65 20.84 12.90
N GLN A 535 30.94 20.78 13.19
CA GLN A 535 31.69 21.95 13.67
C GLN A 535 31.66 23.08 12.63
N SER A 536 31.83 22.78 11.35
CA SER A 536 31.71 23.74 10.24
C SER A 536 30.29 24.35 10.17
N ILE A 537 29.26 23.53 10.29
CA ILE A 537 27.84 24.00 10.31
C ILE A 537 27.60 25.00 11.46
N PHE A 538 28.07 24.66 12.68
CA PHE A 538 27.83 25.52 13.84
C PHE A 538 28.73 26.78 13.85
N ALA A 539 29.86 26.74 13.21
CA ALA A 539 30.74 27.89 13.04
C ALA A 539 30.24 28.86 11.96
N ALA A 540 29.41 28.41 11.04
CA ALA A 540 28.87 29.21 9.94
C ALA A 540 27.99 30.35 10.44
N PRO A 541 28.01 31.54 9.76
CA PRO A 541 27.03 32.62 9.99
C PRO A 541 25.60 32.12 9.79
N GLU A 542 24.65 32.72 10.50
CA GLU A 542 23.23 32.32 10.50
C GLU A 542 22.65 32.17 9.09
N ASN A 543 22.97 33.10 8.18
CA ASN A 543 22.52 33.07 6.78
C ASN A 543 23.07 31.88 5.97
N GLY A 544 24.23 31.33 6.32
CA GLY A 544 24.81 30.16 5.66
C GLY A 544 24.44 28.84 6.33
N ARG A 545 24.16 28.89 7.64
CA ARG A 545 23.89 27.67 8.45
C ARG A 545 22.71 26.86 7.95
N THR A 546 21.62 27.50 7.55
CA THR A 546 20.42 26.81 7.01
C THR A 546 20.76 26.01 5.76
N ARG A 547 21.57 26.56 4.85
CA ARG A 547 22.00 25.85 3.64
C ARG A 547 22.85 24.63 3.98
N LEU A 548 23.79 24.77 4.90
CA LEU A 548 24.66 23.66 5.35
C LEU A 548 23.87 22.59 6.10
N LEU A 549 22.86 22.97 6.88
CA LEU A 549 21.93 22.01 7.53
C LEU A 549 21.11 21.25 6.51
N ALA A 550 20.64 21.91 5.45
CA ALA A 550 19.91 21.23 4.36
C ALA A 550 20.83 20.22 3.65
N ARG A 551 22.06 20.59 3.32
CA ARG A 551 23.07 19.67 2.75
C ARG A 551 23.35 18.48 3.67
N MET A 552 23.51 18.73 4.97
CA MET A 552 23.70 17.67 5.97
C MET A 552 22.50 16.74 6.02
N LEU A 553 21.28 17.28 5.96
CA LEU A 553 20.05 16.48 5.93
C LEU A 553 20.01 15.59 4.68
N THR A 554 20.28 16.14 3.49
CA THR A 554 20.29 15.38 2.24
C THR A 554 21.30 14.23 2.29
N MET A 555 22.51 14.47 2.78
CA MET A 555 23.52 13.44 3.00
C MET A 555 23.05 12.36 3.97
N ALA A 556 22.51 12.78 5.11
CA ALA A 556 22.06 11.86 6.13
C ALA A 556 20.90 10.97 5.63
N ILE A 557 19.99 11.51 4.80
CA ILE A 557 18.95 10.74 4.11
C ILE A 557 19.59 9.73 3.16
N ALA A 558 20.48 10.17 2.28
CA ALA A 558 21.14 9.31 1.31
C ALA A 558 21.95 8.18 1.98
N SER A 559 22.56 8.43 3.14
CA SER A 559 23.31 7.42 3.90
C SER A 559 22.46 6.65 4.92
N ASN A 560 21.16 6.87 4.96
CA ASN A 560 20.22 6.31 5.95
C ASN A 560 20.70 6.50 7.41
N ASP A 561 21.25 7.69 7.70
CA ASP A 561 21.82 8.03 9.02
C ASP A 561 20.79 8.75 9.88
N LEU A 562 19.92 7.98 10.53
CA LEU A 562 18.80 8.49 11.33
C LEU A 562 19.24 9.50 12.40
N GLY A 563 20.41 9.28 13.03
CA GLY A 563 20.93 10.19 14.06
C GLY A 563 21.21 11.58 13.51
N ASN A 564 21.88 11.65 12.37
CA ASN A 564 22.19 12.91 11.70
C ASN A 564 20.95 13.53 11.00
N ILE A 565 20.03 12.72 10.48
CA ILE A 565 18.73 13.21 9.99
C ILE A 565 18.00 14.00 11.08
N LEU A 566 17.76 13.38 12.22
CA LEU A 566 17.03 14.01 13.31
C LEU A 566 17.76 15.24 13.85
N LYS A 567 19.08 15.17 14.01
CA LYS A 567 19.90 16.29 14.45
C LYS A 567 19.84 17.47 13.46
N ALA A 568 19.89 17.21 12.16
CA ALA A 568 19.76 18.25 11.14
C ALA A 568 18.35 18.89 11.19
N VAL A 569 17.28 18.07 11.21
CA VAL A 569 15.89 18.55 11.29
C VAL A 569 15.64 19.40 12.56
N GLU A 570 16.18 19.01 13.71
CA GLU A 570 16.06 19.75 14.97
C GLU A 570 16.67 21.14 14.91
N HIS A 571 17.77 21.32 14.15
CA HIS A 571 18.48 22.59 14.04
C HIS A 571 18.02 23.46 12.84
N LEU A 572 17.22 22.93 11.94
CA LEU A 572 16.62 23.72 10.84
C LEU A 572 15.67 24.79 11.37
N PRO A 573 15.65 26.01 10.78
CA PRO A 573 14.62 27.01 11.04
C PRO A 573 13.22 26.42 10.81
N GLU A 574 12.24 26.83 11.62
CA GLU A 574 10.87 26.33 11.59
C GLU A 574 10.27 26.30 10.18
N LYS A 575 10.36 27.43 9.44
CA LYS A 575 9.86 27.52 8.07
C LYS A 575 10.47 26.48 7.11
N THR A 576 11.77 26.19 7.25
CA THR A 576 12.48 25.23 6.40
C THR A 576 12.14 23.81 6.83
N ARG A 577 12.06 23.57 8.13
CA ARG A 577 11.64 22.27 8.70
C ARG A 577 10.21 21.92 8.31
N ASP A 578 9.29 22.88 8.30
CA ASP A 578 7.88 22.66 7.94
C ASP A 578 7.66 22.49 6.44
N ALA A 579 8.63 22.89 5.60
CA ALA A 579 8.65 22.55 4.19
C ALA A 579 9.00 21.07 3.91
N ILE A 580 9.58 20.35 4.87
CA ILE A 580 9.84 18.91 4.75
C ILE A 580 8.49 18.18 4.89
N PRO A 581 8.14 17.25 3.97
CA PRO A 581 6.90 16.48 4.06
C PRO A 581 6.74 15.85 5.46
N TRP A 582 5.55 16.00 6.02
CA TRP A 582 5.26 15.49 7.37
C TRP A 582 5.40 13.98 7.45
N GLU A 583 5.12 13.25 6.36
CA GLU A 583 5.28 11.80 6.24
C GLU A 583 6.74 11.39 6.49
N SER A 584 7.69 12.07 5.85
CA SER A 584 9.12 11.80 6.04
C SER A 584 9.53 12.04 7.49
N ARG A 585 9.13 13.17 8.07
CA ARG A 585 9.42 13.49 9.47
C ARG A 585 8.81 12.46 10.42
N MET A 586 7.59 12.01 10.15
CA MET A 586 6.90 10.96 10.91
C MET A 586 7.68 9.64 10.86
N ILE A 587 8.12 9.22 9.67
CA ILE A 587 8.92 7.99 9.48
C ILE A 587 10.20 8.06 10.31
N TRP A 588 10.95 9.15 10.24
CA TRP A 588 12.19 9.29 11.01
C TRP A 588 11.97 9.31 12.53
N LEU A 589 10.93 10.00 12.99
CA LEU A 589 10.58 10.01 14.42
C LEU A 589 10.15 8.62 14.91
N SER A 590 9.38 7.90 14.11
CA SER A 590 8.96 6.54 14.45
C SER A 590 10.14 5.56 14.49
N ALA A 591 11.06 5.67 13.52
CA ALA A 591 12.28 4.89 13.49
C ALA A 591 13.16 5.11 14.74
N ALA A 592 13.18 6.33 15.25
CA ALA A 592 13.82 6.67 16.52
C ALA A 592 12.98 6.34 17.76
N MET A 593 11.85 5.65 17.61
CA MET A 593 10.89 5.33 18.69
C MET A 593 10.31 6.57 19.39
N ARG A 594 10.37 7.75 18.75
CA ARG A 594 9.86 9.04 19.28
C ARG A 594 8.38 9.21 18.92
N TRP A 595 7.56 8.21 19.25
CA TRP A 595 6.15 8.12 18.88
C TRP A 595 5.28 9.28 19.34
N ASP A 596 5.57 9.86 20.54
CA ASP A 596 4.82 11.03 21.03
C ASP A 596 5.10 12.27 20.19
N GLN A 597 6.34 12.45 19.71
CA GLN A 597 6.68 13.54 18.80
C GLN A 597 6.07 13.33 17.40
N ALA A 598 6.05 12.09 16.89
CA ALA A 598 5.37 11.75 15.65
C ALA A 598 3.86 12.03 15.75
N ALA A 599 3.22 11.64 16.84
CA ALA A 599 1.80 11.93 17.10
C ALA A 599 1.54 13.44 17.16
N THR A 600 2.39 14.20 17.86
CA THR A 600 2.26 15.67 17.95
C THR A 600 2.39 16.33 16.60
N LEU A 601 3.34 15.88 15.76
CA LEU A 601 3.51 16.35 14.39
C LEU A 601 2.24 16.15 13.55
N ILE A 602 1.66 14.96 13.57
CA ILE A 602 0.47 14.67 12.78
C ILE A 602 -0.73 15.47 13.28
N LEU A 603 -0.87 15.61 14.60
CA LEU A 603 -1.96 16.40 15.20
C LEU A 603 -1.86 17.87 14.79
N SER A 604 -0.66 18.45 14.66
CA SER A 604 -0.50 19.82 14.14
C SER A 604 -0.97 19.90 12.68
N GLN A 605 -0.61 18.94 11.84
CA GLN A 605 -1.09 18.90 10.44
C GLN A 605 -2.62 18.81 10.33
N ILE A 606 -3.26 18.02 11.21
CA ILE A 606 -4.73 17.93 11.25
C ILE A 606 -5.34 19.29 11.64
N ASN A 607 -4.76 19.99 12.61
CA ASN A 607 -5.26 21.30 13.04
C ASN A 607 -5.05 22.37 11.94
N ASP A 608 -3.89 22.39 11.30
CA ASP A 608 -3.58 23.32 10.21
C ASP A 608 -4.46 23.07 8.99
N ALA A 609 -4.77 21.80 8.67
CA ALA A 609 -5.69 21.43 7.60
C ALA A 609 -7.14 21.84 7.91
N SER A 610 -7.55 21.92 9.18
CA SER A 610 -8.90 22.38 9.54
C SER A 610 -9.18 23.83 9.16
N ASP A 611 -8.14 24.65 9.02
CA ASP A 611 -8.20 26.04 8.58
C ASP A 611 -8.01 26.20 7.05
N SER A 612 -7.72 25.09 6.36
CA SER A 612 -7.49 25.06 4.91
C SER A 612 -8.71 24.55 4.15
N THR A 613 -8.68 24.71 2.82
CA THR A 613 -9.67 24.13 1.90
C THR A 613 -9.42 22.65 1.56
N GLN A 614 -8.44 22.01 2.22
CA GLN A 614 -8.15 20.60 2.00
C GLN A 614 -9.27 19.70 2.52
N GLU A 615 -9.57 18.63 1.76
CA GLU A 615 -10.55 17.63 2.18
C GLU A 615 -10.01 16.81 3.37
N PRO A 616 -10.86 16.53 4.37
CA PRO A 616 -10.50 15.65 5.47
C PRO A 616 -10.12 14.25 4.99
N SER A 617 -8.93 13.78 5.33
CA SER A 617 -8.41 12.48 4.92
C SER A 617 -8.56 11.43 6.04
N ALA A 618 -9.10 10.25 5.70
CA ALA A 618 -9.14 9.10 6.58
C ALA A 618 -7.73 8.63 6.98
N GLU A 619 -6.79 8.72 6.07
CA GLU A 619 -5.41 8.29 6.21
C GLU A 619 -4.68 9.05 7.32
N ILE A 620 -4.72 10.39 7.32
CA ILE A 620 -4.02 11.19 8.35
C ILE A 620 -4.53 10.87 9.75
N HIS A 621 -5.85 10.62 9.87
CA HIS A 621 -6.43 10.19 11.15
C HIS A 621 -5.99 8.77 11.53
N ALA A 622 -5.81 7.86 10.59
CA ALA A 622 -5.29 6.52 10.86
C ALA A 622 -3.82 6.57 11.33
N TYR A 623 -2.96 7.37 10.69
CA TYR A 623 -1.58 7.59 11.15
C TYR A 623 -1.54 8.26 12.52
N ALA A 624 -2.41 9.25 12.78
CA ALA A 624 -2.52 9.87 14.11
C ALA A 624 -2.90 8.83 15.19
N ALA A 625 -3.89 7.98 14.90
CA ALA A 625 -4.30 6.91 15.80
C ALA A 625 -3.16 5.92 16.05
N ALA A 626 -2.48 5.47 15.01
CA ALA A 626 -1.37 4.54 15.09
C ALA A 626 -0.22 5.09 15.97
N CYS A 627 0.23 6.32 15.71
CA CYS A 627 1.27 6.97 16.50
C CYS A 627 0.84 7.19 17.96
N LEU A 628 -0.41 7.61 18.19
CA LEU A 628 -0.95 7.80 19.54
C LEU A 628 -1.05 6.48 20.32
N HIS A 629 -1.43 5.38 19.68
CA HIS A 629 -1.42 4.05 20.31
C HIS A 629 -0.01 3.65 20.72
N ARG A 630 0.97 3.86 19.85
CA ARG A 630 2.38 3.58 20.12
C ARG A 630 2.97 4.48 21.22
N ALA A 631 2.49 5.72 21.30
CA ALA A 631 2.84 6.65 22.39
C ALA A 631 2.15 6.37 23.72
N GLY A 632 1.25 5.37 23.79
CA GLY A 632 0.47 5.05 24.98
C GLY A 632 -0.72 5.99 25.24
N ARG A 633 -1.05 6.89 24.29
CA ARG A 633 -2.15 7.86 24.36
C ARG A 633 -3.47 7.30 23.81
N SER A 634 -3.84 6.09 24.24
CA SER A 634 -4.96 5.31 23.66
C SER A 634 -6.33 6.01 23.72
N LYS A 635 -6.58 6.90 24.70
CA LYS A 635 -7.84 7.66 24.76
C LYS A 635 -7.97 8.68 23.64
N GLU A 636 -6.87 9.33 23.27
CA GLU A 636 -6.81 10.27 22.16
C GLU A 636 -6.85 9.50 20.83
N ALA A 637 -6.11 8.41 20.73
CA ALA A 637 -6.14 7.52 19.58
C ALA A 637 -7.56 7.09 19.20
N ALA A 638 -8.40 6.75 20.17
CA ALA A 638 -9.78 6.32 19.93
C ALA A 638 -10.66 7.37 19.21
N LYS A 639 -10.35 8.66 19.32
CA LYS A 639 -11.01 9.70 18.53
C LYS A 639 -10.64 9.59 17.06
N HIS A 640 -9.35 9.43 16.78
CA HIS A 640 -8.82 9.35 15.43
C HIS A 640 -9.14 8.01 14.77
N ASP A 641 -9.15 6.90 15.52
CA ASP A 641 -9.68 5.60 15.06
C ASP A 641 -11.12 5.74 14.53
N ARG A 642 -11.98 6.44 15.29
CA ARG A 642 -13.37 6.67 14.85
C ARG A 642 -13.44 7.53 13.59
N LEU A 643 -12.68 8.63 13.54
CA LEU A 643 -12.68 9.50 12.36
C LEU A 643 -12.16 8.78 11.12
N ALA A 644 -11.06 8.03 11.22
CA ALA A 644 -10.55 7.22 10.11
C ALA A 644 -11.62 6.25 9.60
N ASN A 645 -12.29 5.54 10.53
CA ASN A 645 -13.36 4.60 10.20
C ASN A 645 -14.60 5.26 9.57
N GLN A 646 -14.96 6.47 10.00
CA GLN A 646 -16.11 7.22 9.45
C GLN A 646 -15.81 7.85 8.09
N LEU A 647 -14.57 8.28 7.88
CA LEU A 647 -14.11 8.95 6.66
C LEU A 647 -13.73 7.96 5.53
N ALA A 648 -13.65 6.67 5.80
CA ALA A 648 -13.38 5.64 4.79
C ALA A 648 -14.45 5.62 3.69
N LEU A 649 -15.73 5.77 4.05
CA LEU A 649 -16.87 5.98 3.15
C LEU A 649 -16.91 5.01 1.96
N GLY A 650 -16.59 3.72 2.19
CA GLY A 650 -16.66 2.68 1.15
C GLY A 650 -15.58 2.78 0.07
N ASP A 651 -14.57 3.62 0.26
CA ASP A 651 -13.46 3.80 -0.68
C ASP A 651 -12.37 2.76 -0.42
N ALA A 652 -12.05 1.97 -1.45
CA ALA A 652 -11.06 0.90 -1.37
C ALA A 652 -9.65 1.42 -1.09
N SER A 653 -9.25 2.51 -1.75
CA SER A 653 -7.94 3.13 -1.58
C SER A 653 -7.80 3.73 -0.19
N ALA A 654 -8.84 4.41 0.32
CA ALA A 654 -8.85 4.90 1.70
C ALA A 654 -8.72 3.75 2.71
N CYS A 655 -9.41 2.61 2.48
CA CYS A 655 -9.26 1.43 3.32
C CYS A 655 -7.83 0.85 3.30
N SER A 656 -7.19 0.80 2.12
CA SER A 656 -5.80 0.36 1.98
C SER A 656 -4.83 1.30 2.71
N ASN A 657 -5.01 2.61 2.59
CA ASN A 657 -4.19 3.61 3.26
C ASN A 657 -4.35 3.54 4.80
N ILE A 658 -5.58 3.33 5.29
CA ILE A 658 -5.84 3.07 6.71
C ILE A 658 -5.11 1.80 7.17
N ALA A 659 -5.13 0.74 6.37
CA ALA A 659 -4.42 -0.51 6.68
C ALA A 659 -2.91 -0.28 6.79
N ASN A 660 -2.33 0.45 5.82
CA ASN A 660 -0.91 0.80 5.83
C ASN A 660 -0.53 1.64 7.06
N ALA A 661 -1.39 2.56 7.48
CA ALA A 661 -1.17 3.35 8.69
C ALA A 661 -1.17 2.48 9.97
N TYR A 662 -2.07 1.51 10.08
CA TYR A 662 -2.04 0.57 11.21
C TYR A 662 -0.84 -0.38 11.17
N ALA A 663 -0.46 -0.87 9.98
CA ALA A 663 0.76 -1.66 9.80
C ALA A 663 2.00 -0.85 10.21
N PHE A 664 2.07 0.43 9.84
CA PHE A 664 3.10 1.36 10.29
C PHE A 664 3.16 1.47 11.83
N GLY A 665 2.03 1.43 12.52
CA GLY A 665 1.93 1.39 13.98
C GLY A 665 2.13 0.01 14.61
N ASP A 666 2.52 -1.02 13.87
CA ASP A 666 2.66 -2.43 14.28
C ASP A 666 1.33 -3.09 14.69
N ASP A 667 0.18 -2.52 14.34
CA ASP A 667 -1.13 -3.15 14.53
C ASP A 667 -1.54 -3.95 13.27
N PHE A 668 -0.79 -5.02 13.01
CA PHE A 668 -0.99 -5.87 11.83
C PHE A 668 -2.35 -6.58 11.83
N GLN A 669 -2.96 -6.78 13.00
CA GLN A 669 -4.30 -7.35 13.06
C GLN A 669 -5.32 -6.40 12.43
N ARG A 670 -5.34 -5.14 12.84
CA ARG A 670 -6.24 -4.15 12.24
C ARG A 670 -5.88 -3.90 10.76
N ALA A 671 -4.61 -3.84 10.44
CA ALA A 671 -4.16 -3.67 9.05
C ALA A 671 -4.79 -4.73 8.14
N GLY A 672 -4.73 -6.02 8.51
CA GLY A 672 -5.31 -7.09 7.71
C GLY A 672 -6.83 -7.00 7.57
N GLU A 673 -7.55 -6.55 8.62
CA GLU A 673 -9.00 -6.30 8.53
C GLU A 673 -9.34 -5.20 7.53
N TRP A 674 -8.50 -4.15 7.44
CA TRP A 674 -8.67 -3.05 6.52
C TRP A 674 -8.24 -3.41 5.08
N TRP A 675 -7.18 -4.21 4.86
CA TRP A 675 -6.84 -4.72 3.53
C TRP A 675 -7.96 -5.62 2.97
N GLN A 676 -8.53 -6.51 3.81
CA GLN A 676 -9.70 -7.29 3.40
C GLN A 676 -10.87 -6.39 3.01
N ARG A 677 -11.12 -5.32 3.77
CA ARG A 677 -12.17 -4.35 3.47
C ARG A 677 -11.90 -3.60 2.16
N ALA A 678 -10.66 -3.21 1.91
CA ALA A 678 -10.27 -2.61 0.63
C ALA A 678 -10.69 -3.49 -0.55
N LEU A 679 -10.43 -4.80 -0.48
CA LEU A 679 -10.85 -5.76 -1.51
C LEU A 679 -12.36 -5.94 -1.60
N ILE A 680 -13.07 -5.96 -0.48
CA ILE A 680 -14.54 -6.00 -0.48
C ILE A 680 -15.12 -4.75 -1.15
N TYR A 681 -14.47 -3.60 -1.04
CA TYR A 681 -14.88 -2.32 -1.60
C TYR A 681 -14.27 -2.01 -2.97
N ALA A 682 -13.33 -2.82 -3.44
CA ALA A 682 -12.73 -2.65 -4.75
C ALA A 682 -13.76 -2.87 -5.87
N ASP A 683 -13.62 -2.10 -6.95
CA ASP A 683 -14.29 -2.35 -8.21
C ASP A 683 -13.37 -3.17 -9.11
N PRO A 684 -13.71 -4.45 -9.41
CA PRO A 684 -12.88 -5.29 -10.25
C PRO A 684 -12.74 -4.81 -11.71
N GLU A 685 -13.53 -3.83 -12.13
CA GLU A 685 -13.48 -3.25 -13.48
C GLU A 685 -12.62 -1.96 -13.53
N SER A 686 -12.22 -1.45 -12.36
CA SER A 686 -11.34 -0.30 -12.22
C SER A 686 -9.87 -0.68 -12.41
N ASP A 687 -8.94 0.16 -12.01
CA ASP A 687 -7.50 -0.04 -12.20
C ASP A 687 -7.00 -1.36 -11.61
N GLN A 688 -6.55 -2.27 -12.50
CA GLN A 688 -6.04 -3.60 -12.13
C GLN A 688 -4.75 -3.52 -11.30
N THR A 689 -3.99 -2.44 -11.42
CA THR A 689 -2.74 -2.23 -10.66
C THR A 689 -3.03 -2.04 -9.18
N ASP A 690 -3.99 -1.17 -8.85
CA ASP A 690 -4.40 -0.95 -7.46
C ASP A 690 -4.95 -2.23 -6.85
N MET A 691 -5.77 -2.96 -7.61
CA MET A 691 -6.33 -4.23 -7.16
C MET A 691 -5.25 -5.28 -6.90
N ALA A 692 -4.21 -5.36 -7.75
CA ALA A 692 -3.09 -6.27 -7.53
C ALA A 692 -2.34 -5.95 -6.23
N MET A 693 -2.13 -4.67 -5.90
CA MET A 693 -1.53 -4.25 -4.63
C MET A 693 -2.40 -4.62 -3.42
N PHE A 694 -3.71 -4.39 -3.48
CA PHE A 694 -4.62 -4.77 -2.39
C PHE A 694 -4.63 -6.29 -2.16
N VAL A 695 -4.70 -7.07 -3.26
CA VAL A 695 -4.66 -8.54 -3.18
C VAL A 695 -3.34 -9.01 -2.59
N LYS A 696 -2.21 -8.41 -3.00
CA LYS A 696 -0.89 -8.78 -2.48
C LYS A 696 -0.78 -8.52 -0.98
N SER A 697 -1.11 -7.32 -0.52
CA SER A 697 -1.03 -6.97 0.91
C SER A 697 -1.91 -7.88 1.77
N TRP A 698 -3.12 -8.20 1.29
CA TRP A 698 -4.00 -9.12 1.99
C TRP A 698 -3.51 -10.57 1.94
N ALA A 699 -2.97 -11.04 0.81
CA ALA A 699 -2.42 -12.39 0.68
C ALA A 699 -1.22 -12.61 1.63
N ASP A 700 -0.34 -11.62 1.75
CA ASP A 700 0.80 -11.66 2.67
C ASP A 700 0.31 -11.70 4.14
N ASP A 701 -0.71 -10.91 4.50
CA ASP A 701 -1.33 -10.97 5.83
C ASP A 701 -1.95 -12.36 6.13
N LEU A 702 -2.58 -12.98 5.12
CA LEU A 702 -3.15 -14.32 5.26
C LEU A 702 -2.07 -15.41 5.47
N LEU A 703 -0.89 -15.28 4.85
CA LEU A 703 0.26 -16.14 5.12
C LEU A 703 0.69 -16.04 6.58
N GLU A 704 0.84 -14.82 7.09
CA GLU A 704 1.19 -14.57 8.49
C GLU A 704 0.19 -15.19 9.47
N ARG A 705 -1.09 -15.08 9.16
CA ARG A 705 -2.17 -15.67 9.98
C ARG A 705 -2.35 -17.18 9.78
N SER A 706 -1.63 -17.78 8.83
CA SER A 706 -1.80 -19.19 8.45
C SER A 706 -3.22 -19.54 7.95
N ASP A 707 -3.92 -18.58 7.32
CA ASP A 707 -5.20 -18.83 6.63
C ASP A 707 -4.94 -19.34 5.21
N TRP A 708 -4.48 -20.57 5.13
CA TRP A 708 -3.95 -21.18 3.92
C TRP A 708 -4.95 -21.27 2.77
N ALA A 709 -6.24 -21.49 3.05
CA ALA A 709 -7.24 -21.59 1.99
C ALA A 709 -7.46 -20.27 1.29
N LYS A 710 -7.62 -19.18 2.06
CA LYS A 710 -7.80 -17.85 1.51
C LYS A 710 -6.51 -17.32 0.89
N ALA A 711 -5.34 -17.59 1.50
CA ALA A 711 -4.05 -17.23 0.93
C ALA A 711 -3.86 -17.85 -0.45
N ALA A 712 -4.13 -19.15 -0.61
CA ALA A 712 -4.03 -19.82 -1.90
C ALA A 712 -4.91 -19.17 -2.97
N ALA A 713 -6.17 -18.85 -2.64
CA ALA A 713 -7.10 -18.20 -3.57
C ALA A 713 -6.64 -16.76 -3.90
N ALA A 714 -6.15 -16.01 -2.92
CA ALA A 714 -5.64 -14.66 -3.11
C ALA A 714 -4.43 -14.65 -4.07
N PHE A 715 -3.48 -15.57 -3.91
CA PHE A 715 -2.33 -15.68 -4.81
C PHE A 715 -2.72 -16.15 -6.22
N GLU A 716 -3.78 -16.96 -6.41
CA GLU A 716 -4.30 -17.26 -7.75
C GLU A 716 -4.94 -16.03 -8.41
N VAL A 717 -5.67 -15.20 -7.64
CA VAL A 717 -6.18 -13.91 -8.14
C VAL A 717 -5.02 -13.00 -8.52
N LEU A 718 -4.02 -12.87 -7.65
CA LEU A 718 -2.82 -12.06 -7.90
C LEU A 718 -2.11 -12.50 -9.17
N GLY A 719 -1.86 -13.80 -9.35
CA GLY A 719 -1.22 -14.35 -10.55
C GLY A 719 -1.99 -13.99 -11.83
N SER A 720 -3.31 -14.05 -11.80
CA SER A 720 -4.16 -13.68 -12.94
C SER A 720 -4.12 -12.18 -13.27
N LEU A 721 -4.12 -11.32 -12.25
CA LEU A 721 -4.02 -9.87 -12.41
C LEU A 721 -2.66 -9.46 -12.99
N VAL A 722 -1.60 -10.08 -12.52
CA VAL A 722 -0.25 -9.84 -13.01
C VAL A 722 -0.09 -10.26 -14.47
N VAL A 723 -0.63 -11.41 -14.88
CA VAL A 723 -0.64 -11.84 -16.29
C VAL A 723 -1.54 -10.95 -17.16
N ALA A 724 -2.59 -10.37 -16.59
CA ALA A 724 -3.51 -9.48 -17.30
C ALA A 724 -2.97 -8.05 -17.47
N SER A 725 -2.10 -7.59 -16.57
CA SER A 725 -1.49 -6.26 -16.65
C SER A 725 -0.58 -6.17 -17.90
N GLU A 726 -0.54 -4.98 -18.53
CA GLU A 726 0.33 -4.76 -19.69
C GLU A 726 1.80 -5.06 -19.38
N PRO A 727 2.64 -5.40 -20.38
CA PRO A 727 4.00 -5.92 -20.22
C PRO A 727 5.01 -4.91 -19.68
N ARG A 728 4.63 -4.06 -18.73
CA ARG A 728 5.54 -3.22 -17.93
C ARG A 728 6.28 -4.02 -16.86
N TRP A 729 5.85 -5.25 -16.62
CA TRP A 729 6.47 -6.16 -15.66
C TRP A 729 7.40 -7.11 -16.38
N GLN A 730 8.70 -6.86 -16.25
CA GLN A 730 9.70 -7.83 -16.67
C GLN A 730 9.58 -9.11 -15.84
N PRO A 731 9.90 -10.30 -16.41
CA PRO A 731 9.94 -11.54 -15.65
C PRO A 731 10.83 -11.36 -14.41
N THR A 732 10.26 -11.50 -13.23
CA THR A 732 10.97 -11.27 -11.96
C THR A 732 10.80 -12.44 -11.01
N THR A 733 11.68 -12.56 -10.02
CA THR A 733 11.55 -13.53 -8.91
C THR A 733 10.21 -13.42 -8.18
N GLN A 734 9.53 -12.28 -8.29
CA GLN A 734 8.25 -12.01 -7.66
C GLN A 734 7.14 -12.96 -8.16
N PHE A 735 7.15 -13.33 -9.45
CA PHE A 735 6.18 -14.30 -10.01
C PHE A 735 6.43 -15.72 -9.49
N SER A 736 7.68 -16.15 -9.45
CA SER A 736 8.04 -17.48 -8.90
C SER A 736 7.63 -17.58 -7.45
N ARG A 737 7.84 -16.54 -6.65
CA ARG A 737 7.41 -16.49 -5.24
C ARG A 737 5.90 -16.50 -5.09
N THR A 738 5.16 -15.74 -5.91
CA THR A 738 3.69 -15.76 -5.94
C THR A 738 3.18 -17.18 -6.19
N ARG A 739 3.74 -17.89 -7.15
CA ARG A 739 3.38 -19.30 -7.41
C ARG A 739 3.75 -20.22 -6.26
N LEU A 740 4.93 -20.07 -5.70
CA LEU A 740 5.37 -20.82 -4.53
C LEU A 740 4.39 -20.67 -3.36
N HIS A 741 4.00 -19.44 -3.05
CA HIS A 741 3.05 -19.15 -1.97
C HIS A 741 1.64 -19.71 -2.26
N ALA A 742 1.17 -19.63 -3.51
CA ALA A 742 -0.09 -20.24 -3.93
C ALA A 742 -0.09 -21.77 -3.73
N ASP A 743 0.93 -22.44 -4.24
CA ASP A 743 1.04 -23.91 -4.17
C ASP A 743 1.27 -24.40 -2.73
N MET A 744 2.12 -23.74 -1.97
CA MET A 744 2.34 -24.00 -0.56
C MET A 744 1.06 -23.87 0.24
N SER A 745 0.36 -22.74 0.10
CA SER A 745 -0.89 -22.46 0.82
C SER A 745 -1.96 -23.48 0.45
N ARG A 746 -2.10 -23.82 -0.83
CA ARG A 746 -3.02 -24.84 -1.33
C ARG A 746 -2.73 -26.23 -0.74
N ALA A 747 -1.45 -26.59 -0.68
CA ALA A 747 -1.02 -27.84 -0.09
C ALA A 747 -1.31 -27.90 1.42
N LEU A 748 -0.96 -26.85 2.16
CA LEU A 748 -1.21 -26.76 3.60
C LEU A 748 -2.73 -26.79 3.92
N ALA A 749 -3.55 -26.13 3.11
CA ALA A 749 -5.01 -26.20 3.25
C ALA A 749 -5.55 -27.63 3.07
N LYS A 750 -4.96 -28.43 2.16
CA LYS A 750 -5.36 -29.80 1.87
C LYS A 750 -4.83 -30.86 2.84
N LEU A 751 -3.92 -30.54 3.75
CA LEU A 751 -3.29 -31.53 4.64
C LEU A 751 -4.29 -32.38 5.44
N LYS A 752 -5.44 -31.83 5.80
CA LYS A 752 -6.49 -32.52 6.56
C LYS A 752 -7.38 -33.42 5.71
N THR A 753 -7.52 -33.11 4.41
CA THR A 753 -8.46 -33.80 3.50
C THR A 753 -7.77 -34.73 2.53
N ASP A 754 -6.56 -34.41 2.07
CA ASP A 754 -5.74 -35.21 1.16
C ASP A 754 -4.25 -35.02 1.49
N ARG A 755 -3.82 -35.71 2.55
CA ARG A 755 -2.46 -35.60 3.07
C ARG A 755 -1.39 -36.03 2.04
N LYS A 756 -1.67 -37.07 1.22
CA LYS A 756 -0.69 -37.58 0.26
C LYS A 756 -0.40 -36.52 -0.82
N SER A 757 -1.42 -36.05 -1.50
CA SER A 757 -1.24 -35.01 -2.56
C SER A 757 -0.67 -33.72 -2.00
N ALA A 758 -1.03 -33.35 -0.74
CA ALA A 758 -0.48 -32.17 -0.09
C ALA A 758 1.04 -32.30 0.12
N ILE A 759 1.53 -33.45 0.63
CA ILE A 759 2.97 -33.70 0.83
C ILE A 759 3.72 -33.73 -0.50
N GLU A 760 3.15 -34.34 -1.54
CA GLU A 760 3.75 -34.33 -2.88
C GLU A 760 3.89 -32.91 -3.45
N LEU A 761 2.87 -32.06 -3.26
CA LEU A 761 2.91 -30.67 -3.71
C LEU A 761 3.92 -29.84 -2.90
N LEU A 762 3.97 -30.03 -1.56
CA LEU A 762 4.98 -29.37 -0.72
C LEU A 762 6.41 -29.78 -1.10
N GLY A 763 6.64 -31.06 -1.45
CA GLY A 763 7.93 -31.52 -1.95
C GLY A 763 8.35 -30.85 -3.25
N ARG A 764 7.40 -30.63 -4.18
CA ARG A 764 7.67 -29.85 -5.40
C ARG A 764 7.99 -28.38 -5.11
N CYS A 765 7.26 -27.77 -4.18
CA CYS A 765 7.56 -26.39 -3.74
C CYS A 765 9.01 -26.27 -3.25
N GLN A 766 9.44 -27.19 -2.40
CA GLN A 766 10.80 -27.19 -1.87
C GLN A 766 11.85 -27.42 -2.96
N GLN A 767 11.62 -28.35 -3.88
CA GLN A 767 12.55 -28.62 -4.99
C GLN A 767 12.72 -27.40 -5.92
N ASN A 768 11.63 -26.71 -6.22
CA ASN A 768 11.64 -25.53 -7.10
C ASN A 768 12.29 -24.30 -6.47
N ALA A 769 12.36 -24.24 -5.14
CA ALA A 769 12.84 -23.08 -4.40
C ALA A 769 13.89 -23.47 -3.34
N ILE A 770 14.72 -24.48 -3.61
CA ILE A 770 15.61 -25.12 -2.63
C ILE A 770 16.51 -24.16 -1.85
N SER A 771 16.89 -23.05 -2.46
CA SER A 771 17.75 -22.01 -1.90
C SER A 771 17.03 -20.67 -1.66
N ASP A 772 15.75 -20.55 -2.02
CA ASP A 772 14.98 -19.32 -1.82
C ASP A 772 14.63 -19.11 -0.33
N GLY A 773 15.08 -17.98 0.25
CA GLY A 773 14.83 -17.60 1.63
C GLY A 773 13.34 -17.61 2.01
N SER A 774 12.42 -17.42 1.05
CA SER A 774 10.98 -17.48 1.30
C SER A 774 10.49 -18.85 1.81
N LEU A 775 11.21 -19.94 1.55
CA LEU A 775 10.94 -21.22 2.19
C LEU A 775 11.12 -21.16 3.72
N ALA A 776 12.09 -20.41 4.18
CA ALA A 776 12.33 -20.23 5.62
C ALA A 776 11.27 -19.33 6.27
N ASP A 777 10.69 -18.39 5.55
CA ASP A 777 9.73 -17.44 6.10
C ASP A 777 8.42 -18.12 6.50
N TYR A 778 7.83 -18.90 5.61
CA TYR A 778 6.50 -19.49 5.79
C TYR A 778 6.48 -21.02 5.68
N PHE A 779 7.18 -21.57 4.70
CA PHE A 779 7.07 -22.99 4.35
C PHE A 779 7.57 -23.93 5.47
N LEU A 780 8.84 -23.85 5.84
CA LEU A 780 9.41 -24.73 6.86
C LEU A 780 8.73 -24.56 8.22
N PRO A 781 8.47 -23.34 8.72
CA PRO A 781 7.69 -23.14 9.94
C PRO A 781 6.30 -23.75 9.88
N ALA A 782 5.59 -23.62 8.75
CA ALA A 782 4.23 -24.15 8.59
C ALA A 782 4.21 -25.68 8.53
N VAL A 783 5.15 -26.29 7.83
CA VAL A 783 5.32 -27.75 7.75
C VAL A 783 5.57 -28.34 9.15
N ARG A 784 6.44 -27.71 9.93
CA ARG A 784 6.71 -28.12 11.32
C ARG A 784 5.46 -27.98 12.19
N LYS A 785 4.76 -26.84 12.12
CA LYS A 785 3.52 -26.58 12.85
C LYS A 785 2.41 -27.59 12.48
N ALA A 786 2.40 -28.07 11.25
CA ALA A 786 1.47 -29.10 10.78
C ALA A 786 1.81 -30.52 11.29
N GLY A 787 2.88 -30.71 12.08
CA GLY A 787 3.31 -31.98 12.62
C GLY A 787 4.01 -32.88 11.59
N LEU A 788 4.49 -32.30 10.49
CA LEU A 788 5.24 -33.01 9.44
C LEU A 788 6.76 -32.94 9.74
N GLN A 789 7.15 -33.43 10.91
CA GLN A 789 8.53 -33.29 11.40
C GLN A 789 9.56 -34.00 10.52
N SER A 790 9.23 -35.17 10.02
CA SER A 790 10.13 -35.96 9.14
C SER A 790 10.37 -35.22 7.82
N GLU A 791 9.31 -34.71 7.22
CA GLU A 791 9.33 -33.92 5.98
C GLU A 791 10.06 -32.57 6.17
N HIS A 792 9.80 -31.92 7.30
CA HIS A 792 10.52 -30.70 7.67
C HIS A 792 12.02 -30.92 7.76
N ASP A 793 12.45 -31.95 8.48
CA ASP A 793 13.88 -32.24 8.67
C ASP A 793 14.55 -32.69 7.37
N HIS A 794 13.82 -33.42 6.51
CA HIS A 794 14.30 -33.81 5.19
C HIS A 794 14.49 -32.61 4.29
N TRP A 795 13.48 -31.73 4.18
CA TRP A 795 13.52 -30.55 3.30
C TRP A 795 14.49 -29.48 3.81
N PHE A 796 14.52 -29.26 5.12
CA PHE A 796 15.54 -28.39 5.72
C PHE A 796 16.96 -28.91 5.38
N ARG A 797 17.21 -30.20 5.55
CA ARG A 797 18.53 -30.77 5.25
C ARG A 797 18.90 -30.60 3.78
N ALA A 798 17.97 -30.80 2.86
CA ALA A 798 18.23 -30.61 1.44
C ALA A 798 18.62 -29.14 1.11
N SER A 799 17.89 -28.15 1.64
CA SER A 799 18.22 -26.73 1.46
C SER A 799 19.52 -26.36 2.17
N TRP A 800 19.74 -26.86 3.39
CA TRP A 800 20.94 -26.60 4.16
C TRP A 800 22.19 -27.13 3.46
N ASP A 801 22.17 -28.38 3.03
CA ASP A 801 23.31 -29.00 2.37
C ASP A 801 23.63 -28.34 1.04
N TYR A 802 22.59 -27.89 0.29
CA TYR A 802 22.75 -27.07 -0.92
C TYR A 802 23.47 -25.75 -0.59
N LEU A 803 22.96 -24.99 0.37
CA LEU A 803 23.53 -23.69 0.75
C LEU A 803 24.95 -23.85 1.33
N ARG A 804 25.21 -24.90 2.10
CA ARG A 804 26.60 -25.20 2.60
C ARG A 804 27.54 -25.50 1.45
N GLY A 805 27.08 -26.23 0.44
CA GLY A 805 27.87 -26.49 -0.77
C GLY A 805 28.19 -25.22 -1.56
N GLU A 806 27.25 -24.27 -1.63
CA GLU A 806 27.51 -22.97 -2.25
C GLU A 806 28.49 -22.11 -1.41
N ILE A 807 28.36 -22.10 -0.07
CA ILE A 807 29.29 -21.38 0.82
C ILE A 807 30.71 -21.98 0.71
N GLU A 808 30.87 -23.28 0.49
CA GLU A 808 32.18 -23.88 0.25
C GLU A 808 32.81 -23.38 -1.05
N LYS A 809 32.00 -23.16 -2.09
CA LYS A 809 32.44 -22.61 -3.39
C LYS A 809 32.75 -21.12 -3.29
N PHE A 810 31.92 -20.37 -2.55
CA PHE A 810 31.99 -18.91 -2.42
C PHE A 810 32.08 -18.49 -0.94
N PRO A 811 33.25 -18.72 -0.30
CA PRO A 811 33.39 -18.54 1.15
C PRO A 811 33.29 -17.09 1.62
N ASN A 812 33.41 -16.11 0.74
CA ASN A 812 33.34 -14.69 1.04
C ASN A 812 31.96 -14.07 0.74
N ASP A 813 30.99 -14.87 0.31
CA ASP A 813 29.64 -14.39 0.03
C ASP A 813 28.82 -14.26 1.33
N ASP A 814 28.76 -13.02 1.84
CA ASP A 814 28.04 -12.69 3.08
C ASP A 814 26.52 -12.87 2.94
N GLN A 815 25.95 -12.61 1.75
CA GLN A 815 24.54 -12.79 1.50
C GLN A 815 24.15 -14.28 1.56
N LEU A 816 24.96 -15.13 0.97
CA LEU A 816 24.76 -16.57 1.00
C LEU A 816 24.86 -17.11 2.44
N ARG A 817 25.81 -16.60 3.25
CA ARG A 817 25.89 -16.89 4.68
C ARG A 817 24.63 -16.44 5.43
N ASN A 818 24.15 -15.23 5.13
CA ASN A 818 22.90 -14.73 5.71
C ASN A 818 21.70 -15.61 5.35
N THR A 819 21.57 -16.02 4.09
CA THR A 819 20.48 -16.90 3.63
C THR A 819 20.52 -18.24 4.36
N ALA A 820 21.71 -18.87 4.48
CA ALA A 820 21.85 -20.11 5.23
C ALA A 820 21.52 -19.95 6.73
N ALA A 821 22.00 -18.86 7.34
CA ALA A 821 21.71 -18.52 8.74
C ALA A 821 20.20 -18.26 8.97
N TRP A 822 19.54 -17.63 8.01
CA TRP A 822 18.08 -17.43 8.03
C TRP A 822 17.33 -18.75 7.99
N PHE A 823 17.65 -19.65 7.05
CA PHE A 823 17.07 -21.00 6.99
C PHE A 823 17.23 -21.76 8.32
N ALA A 824 18.43 -21.73 8.89
CA ALA A 824 18.73 -22.41 10.15
C ALA A 824 17.90 -21.84 11.31
N SER A 825 17.82 -20.52 11.44
CA SER A 825 17.14 -19.82 12.53
C SER A 825 15.62 -20.08 12.49
N ARG A 826 15.00 -19.94 11.32
CA ARG A 826 13.56 -20.17 11.12
C ARG A 826 13.16 -21.64 11.30
N SER A 827 14.07 -22.56 10.97
CA SER A 827 13.89 -23.99 11.17
C SER A 827 14.24 -24.46 12.59
N MET A 828 14.87 -23.62 13.41
CA MET A 828 15.42 -23.96 14.73
C MET A 828 16.40 -25.15 14.67
N ARG A 829 17.24 -25.16 13.64
CA ARG A 829 18.28 -26.15 13.38
C ARG A 829 19.63 -25.48 13.16
N GLU A 830 20.72 -26.15 13.45
CA GLU A 830 22.09 -25.70 13.15
C GLU A 830 22.41 -24.28 13.66
N LEU A 831 21.80 -23.84 14.78
CA LEU A 831 21.85 -22.46 15.28
C LEU A 831 23.24 -21.95 15.61
N ASP A 832 24.19 -22.82 15.99
CA ASP A 832 25.57 -22.41 16.29
C ASP A 832 26.36 -22.15 15.00
N ALA A 833 26.10 -22.93 13.95
CA ALA A 833 26.67 -22.68 12.62
C ALA A 833 26.09 -21.40 12.03
N ALA A 834 24.79 -21.18 12.17
CA ALA A 834 24.10 -19.96 11.75
C ALA A 834 24.66 -18.71 12.43
N GLU A 835 24.88 -18.76 13.76
CA GLU A 835 25.45 -17.62 14.49
C GLU A 835 26.87 -17.31 14.03
N LYS A 836 27.67 -18.34 13.72
CA LYS A 836 29.00 -18.15 13.17
C LYS A 836 28.97 -17.50 11.79
N ASP A 837 28.07 -17.95 10.91
CA ASP A 837 27.95 -17.41 9.55
C ASP A 837 27.51 -15.94 9.57
N ILE A 838 26.48 -15.61 10.36
CA ILE A 838 26.00 -14.22 10.42
C ILE A 838 26.98 -13.30 11.17
N THR A 839 27.73 -13.81 12.13
CA THR A 839 28.80 -13.02 12.77
C THR A 839 29.91 -12.69 11.77
N SER A 840 30.26 -13.63 10.88
CA SER A 840 31.19 -13.38 9.79
C SER A 840 30.65 -12.29 8.84
N ALA A 841 29.40 -12.40 8.40
CA ALA A 841 28.78 -11.42 7.53
C ALA A 841 28.72 -10.02 8.18
N LEU A 842 28.34 -9.93 9.46
CA LEU A 842 28.32 -8.68 10.22
C LEU A 842 29.71 -8.11 10.49
N SER A 843 30.78 -8.90 10.44
CA SER A 843 32.15 -8.36 10.56
C SER A 843 32.58 -7.57 9.33
N HIS A 844 32.01 -7.87 8.17
CA HIS A 844 32.24 -7.15 6.93
C HIS A 844 31.18 -6.02 6.74
N ASN A 845 29.92 -6.26 7.13
CA ASN A 845 28.80 -5.36 6.93
C ASN A 845 28.01 -5.17 8.24
N PRO A 846 28.52 -4.40 9.21
CA PRO A 846 27.94 -4.28 10.55
C PRO A 846 26.60 -3.55 10.59
N ASP A 847 26.29 -2.74 9.58
CA ASP A 847 25.07 -1.93 9.47
C ASP A 847 24.08 -2.46 8.42
N GLN A 848 24.20 -3.74 8.02
CA GLN A 848 23.23 -4.36 7.13
C GLN A 848 21.98 -4.81 7.92
N ALA A 849 20.84 -4.14 7.68
CA ALA A 849 19.60 -4.40 8.43
C ALA A 849 19.15 -5.86 8.38
N ALA A 850 19.23 -6.50 7.21
CA ALA A 850 18.86 -7.91 7.03
C ALA A 850 19.77 -8.86 7.85
N TYR A 851 21.07 -8.55 7.99
CA TYR A 851 21.98 -9.37 8.79
C TYR A 851 21.72 -9.21 10.30
N LEU A 852 21.41 -7.99 10.71
CA LEU A 852 21.02 -7.70 12.10
C LEU A 852 19.69 -8.41 12.46
N ASP A 853 18.72 -8.42 11.55
CA ASP A 853 17.45 -9.11 11.73
C ASP A 853 17.65 -10.65 11.81
N THR A 854 18.50 -11.20 10.94
CA THR A 854 18.89 -12.62 11.01
C THR A 854 19.59 -12.97 12.33
N MET A 855 20.49 -12.12 12.82
CA MET A 855 21.10 -12.31 14.15
C MET A 855 20.06 -12.24 15.27
N ALA A 856 19.10 -11.32 15.17
CA ALA A 856 17.99 -11.22 16.13
C ALA A 856 17.16 -12.51 16.15
N GLU A 857 16.82 -13.07 14.98
CA GLU A 857 16.09 -14.32 14.86
C GLU A 857 16.88 -15.50 15.48
N ILE A 858 18.17 -15.59 15.23
CA ILE A 858 19.04 -16.63 15.83
C ILE A 858 19.04 -16.53 17.35
N GLN A 859 19.22 -15.32 17.91
CA GLN A 859 19.19 -15.11 19.35
C GLN A 859 17.82 -15.48 19.93
N PHE A 860 16.75 -15.12 19.23
CA PHE A 860 15.40 -15.50 19.64
C PHE A 860 15.21 -17.03 19.61
N ALA A 861 15.62 -17.71 18.53
CA ALA A 861 15.58 -19.16 18.40
C ALA A 861 16.39 -19.89 19.50
N LYS A 862 17.50 -19.30 19.95
CA LYS A 862 18.32 -19.78 21.09
C LYS A 862 17.69 -19.47 22.47
N GLY A 863 16.59 -18.71 22.54
CA GLY A 863 15.92 -18.30 23.78
C GLY A 863 16.46 -17.00 24.40
N ASN A 864 17.36 -16.30 23.74
CA ASN A 864 17.99 -15.08 24.21
C ASN A 864 17.17 -13.82 23.83
N ARG A 865 15.93 -13.74 24.31
CA ARG A 865 14.98 -12.69 23.94
C ARG A 865 15.52 -11.26 24.07
N ALA A 866 16.25 -10.96 25.14
CA ALA A 866 16.79 -9.60 25.35
C ALA A 866 17.77 -9.20 24.24
N LYS A 867 18.69 -10.12 23.87
CA LYS A 867 19.61 -9.90 22.75
C LYS A 867 18.89 -9.83 21.42
N ALA A 868 17.86 -10.63 21.21
CA ALA A 868 17.04 -10.56 20.00
C ALA A 868 16.41 -9.17 19.81
N ILE A 869 15.87 -8.59 20.89
CA ILE A 869 15.30 -7.24 20.85
C ILE A 869 16.39 -6.19 20.55
N GLU A 870 17.56 -6.31 21.18
CA GLU A 870 18.69 -5.38 20.95
C GLU A 870 19.13 -5.35 19.47
N TRP A 871 19.33 -6.52 18.85
CA TRP A 871 19.68 -6.63 17.44
C TRP A 871 18.56 -6.15 16.52
N SER A 872 17.32 -6.49 16.86
CA SER A 872 16.14 -6.04 16.12
C SER A 872 15.95 -4.52 16.16
N ASP A 873 16.24 -3.88 17.30
CA ASP A 873 16.18 -2.41 17.42
C ASP A 873 17.20 -1.72 16.50
N ARG A 874 18.38 -2.30 16.36
CA ARG A 874 19.38 -1.81 15.39
C ARG A 874 18.89 -2.00 13.96
N ALA A 875 18.32 -3.17 13.62
CA ALA A 875 17.76 -3.41 12.30
C ALA A 875 16.64 -2.41 11.97
N MET A 876 15.73 -2.16 12.93
CA MET A 876 14.65 -1.17 12.80
C MET A 876 15.13 0.26 12.57
N GLN A 877 16.25 0.66 13.17
CA GLN A 877 16.84 1.99 12.95
C GLN A 877 17.34 2.16 11.52
N LEU A 878 17.86 1.09 10.91
CA LEU A 878 18.41 1.10 9.55
C LEU A 878 17.33 0.91 8.46
N ALA A 879 16.30 0.13 8.76
CA ALA A 879 15.20 -0.16 7.83
C ALA A 879 13.82 -0.01 8.50
N PRO A 880 13.43 1.22 8.90
CA PRO A 880 12.21 1.46 9.66
C PRO A 880 10.92 1.21 8.88
N ALA A 881 10.99 1.24 7.56
CA ALA A 881 9.85 1.00 6.68
C ALA A 881 9.71 -0.48 6.25
N ASP A 882 10.65 -1.35 6.64
CA ASP A 882 10.61 -2.77 6.30
C ASP A 882 9.58 -3.51 7.16
N ASP A 883 8.50 -3.96 6.53
CA ASP A 883 7.38 -4.63 7.22
C ASP A 883 7.80 -5.98 7.83
N GLN A 884 8.75 -6.71 7.22
CA GLN A 884 9.23 -7.97 7.74
C GLN A 884 10.00 -7.75 9.05
N ILE A 885 10.94 -6.81 9.06
CA ILE A 885 11.72 -6.43 10.26
C ILE A 885 10.77 -5.93 11.36
N ARG A 886 9.75 -5.14 11.01
CA ARG A 886 8.75 -4.63 11.96
C ARG A 886 7.93 -5.76 12.59
N ARG A 887 7.41 -6.69 11.79
CA ARG A 887 6.68 -7.88 12.26
C ARG A 887 7.54 -8.76 13.16
N GLN A 888 8.80 -8.97 12.79
CA GLN A 888 9.77 -9.71 13.61
C GLN A 888 10.02 -9.03 14.95
N SER A 889 10.27 -7.72 14.94
CA SER A 889 10.45 -6.93 16.16
C SER A 889 9.24 -7.04 17.09
N ALA A 890 8.03 -6.91 16.56
CA ALA A 890 6.79 -7.09 17.32
C ALA A 890 6.70 -8.51 17.93
N ARG A 891 7.06 -9.54 17.15
CA ARG A 891 7.09 -10.94 17.60
C ARG A 891 8.11 -11.16 18.72
N PHE A 892 9.32 -10.63 18.62
CA PHE A 892 10.33 -10.76 19.68
C PHE A 892 9.86 -10.08 20.96
N ARG A 893 9.20 -8.92 20.86
CA ARG A 893 8.66 -8.19 22.03
C ARG A 893 7.47 -8.88 22.68
N SER A 894 6.60 -9.53 21.89
CA SER A 894 5.49 -10.33 22.43
C SER A 894 5.96 -11.64 23.10
N GLY A 895 7.16 -12.11 22.72
CA GLY A 895 7.70 -13.39 23.20
C GLY A 895 7.02 -14.60 22.57
N THR A 896 6.32 -14.40 21.44
CA THR A 896 5.67 -15.50 20.71
C THR A 896 6.72 -16.26 19.93
N PHE A 897 7.16 -17.37 20.50
CA PHE A 897 8.05 -18.28 19.78
C PHE A 897 7.32 -18.89 18.58
N PRO A 898 8.00 -19.08 17.43
CA PRO A 898 7.50 -20.00 16.43
C PRO A 898 7.31 -21.34 17.17
N THR A 899 6.08 -21.79 17.30
CA THR A 899 5.72 -22.97 18.13
C THR A 899 6.70 -24.11 17.90
N LYS A 900 7.29 -24.60 19.00
CA LYS A 900 8.18 -25.77 18.99
C LYS A 900 7.51 -26.94 18.31
#